data_82aae40da1e3d989ec73fbdedfd95738
#
_entry.id   82aae40da1e3d989ec73fbdedfd95738
#
_cell.length_a   1.000
_cell.length_b   1.000
_cell.length_c   1.000
_cell.angle_alpha   90.00
_cell.angle_beta   90.00
_cell.angle_gamma   90.00
#
_symmetry.space_group_name_H-M   'P 1'
#
loop_
_entity.id
_entity.type
_entity.pdbx_description
1 polymer ?
#
loop_
_entity_poly.entity_id
_entity_poly.type
_entity_poly.pdbx_seq_one_letter_code
_entity_poly.pdbx_strand_id
1 'polypeptide(L)'
;MWERGSMSWKYLLFDLDGTLTDSSEGILNCVIYALEAAGIEVPDRETLLQFVGPPLIEGFQDIIGMDRAGAVQATAKYRERYGVIGLFENKPYEGITLALSRLKSQGKVIALATSKPETYAVRILQHFNLMKYFDVAVGASMDESRNNKTAVIKEALRRLGISEEEKEQVLMIGDRRHDIQGAKDCGIASMGVYYGFAEIGELEKAGADHIAWSVDDMVAIAGASEKLTETKDFQGETLSEMKYQRVDLDQAAEYLKKLIRRQEQAQSGAEQIKNHQEYYQLSDRVSTMYALAMFRHSIDTTDPYYDEEMSYYDEHLPNFELWDMKYHEVLYHSRYREDLEKVIGKVAFKNMELQMKSTSPELVELQQEENKLVNEYEKLLASAEFLWDGDTISMAGLEKYQTNPDQEIRKKAWNMLQDFLQSNGEKLDRIYDALVKNRTEQAEKAGYKNFVELGYYRMQRNCYDPSQIEQFRKWVKEYWVPLASEVQDRRRRRLGLEKLHIYDNSLYFKEGNPQPEGTPEQILQNGLKMYRELSVETAEFMEQMVRREMFDVLSHPGKKQGGYMEFLPLPRMPLIFANFNGTSGDVDVITHECGHAFQGYLAGKDDIREHWNITMETAETHSMSMEFFTNPWMELFFGENAPAFRQMQLEDAICFIPYGCMVDEFQQIIYEYPELTPKQRHEVWRRLEKQYRPYLSMDGMPFFEKGGLWQRQHHIYSMPFYYIDYCLAQICALQYKLMMEQDYERAWKSYLKLCRMSASGFFTDMIQDVGLMDPLEESCIQQMVQQLSGQ
;
A
#
# COMPACT_ATOMS: atom_id res chain seq x y z
N MET A 1 5.92 -41.24 -7.51
CA MET A 1 6.02 -39.86 -7.15
C MET A 1 6.46 -39.13 -8.40
N TRP A 2 5.54 -38.53 -9.10
CA TRP A 2 5.76 -37.94 -10.41
C TRP A 2 5.85 -36.43 -10.16
N GLU A 3 6.98 -35.84 -10.50
CA GLU A 3 7.11 -34.39 -10.68
C GLU A 3 6.21 -33.99 -11.86
N ARG A 4 4.99 -33.50 -11.58
CA ARG A 4 4.19 -32.80 -12.60
C ARG A 4 4.73 -31.38 -12.68
N GLY A 5 5.52 -31.12 -13.75
CA GLY A 5 5.82 -29.78 -14.17
C GLY A 5 4.52 -28.99 -14.38
N SER A 6 4.53 -27.68 -14.14
CA SER A 6 3.38 -26.78 -14.36
C SER A 6 2.85 -26.95 -15.79
N MET A 7 1.70 -27.61 -15.95
CA MET A 7 1.06 -27.74 -17.26
C MET A 7 0.36 -26.41 -17.58
N SER A 8 0.78 -25.76 -18.65
CA SER A 8 0.08 -24.62 -19.23
C SER A 8 -1.01 -25.10 -20.18
N TRP A 9 -2.28 -24.84 -19.80
CA TRP A 9 -3.40 -25.13 -20.65
C TRP A 9 -3.43 -24.22 -21.89
N LYS A 10 -3.50 -24.78 -23.10
CA LYS A 10 -3.65 -24.03 -24.34
C LYS A 10 -5.13 -23.92 -24.73
N TYR A 11 -5.88 -24.98 -24.52
CA TYR A 11 -7.28 -25.10 -24.92
C TYR A 11 -8.17 -25.21 -23.68
N LEU A 12 -9.17 -24.33 -23.61
CA LEU A 12 -10.13 -24.28 -22.50
C LEU A 12 -11.54 -24.53 -23.01
N LEU A 13 -12.16 -25.60 -22.54
CA LEU A 13 -13.54 -25.97 -22.87
C LEU A 13 -14.43 -25.58 -21.68
N PHE A 14 -15.43 -24.76 -21.89
CA PHE A 14 -16.35 -24.29 -20.86
C PHE A 14 -17.72 -24.95 -21.01
N ASP A 15 -18.35 -25.36 -19.90
CA ASP A 15 -19.80 -25.49 -19.85
C ASP A 15 -20.48 -24.11 -19.85
N LEU A 16 -21.78 -24.06 -19.97
CA LEU A 16 -22.58 -22.83 -20.01
C LEU A 16 -23.32 -22.60 -18.68
N ASP A 17 -24.30 -23.45 -18.41
CA ASP A 17 -25.20 -23.33 -17.26
C ASP A 17 -24.44 -23.70 -15.97
N GLY A 18 -24.43 -22.81 -14.98
CA GLY A 18 -23.68 -22.99 -13.74
C GLY A 18 -22.17 -22.72 -13.85
N THR A 19 -21.67 -22.48 -15.06
CA THR A 19 -20.22 -22.22 -15.28
C THR A 19 -19.96 -20.81 -15.83
N LEU A 20 -20.65 -20.43 -16.90
CA LEU A 20 -20.57 -19.08 -17.49
C LEU A 20 -21.75 -18.22 -17.08
N THR A 21 -22.93 -18.85 -16.91
CA THR A 21 -24.18 -18.15 -16.61
C THR A 21 -24.99 -18.87 -15.55
N ASP A 22 -25.66 -18.08 -14.69
CA ASP A 22 -26.71 -18.56 -13.79
C ASP A 22 -28.06 -18.57 -14.54
N SER A 23 -28.41 -19.72 -15.04
CA SER A 23 -29.65 -19.97 -15.79
C SER A 23 -30.81 -20.45 -14.92
N SER A 24 -30.65 -20.49 -13.60
CA SER A 24 -31.63 -21.06 -12.68
C SER A 24 -33.01 -20.42 -12.84
N GLU A 25 -33.13 -19.11 -12.89
CA GLU A 25 -34.40 -18.39 -12.99
C GLU A 25 -35.19 -18.78 -14.24
N GLY A 26 -34.53 -18.80 -15.40
CA GLY A 26 -35.18 -19.16 -16.67
C GLY A 26 -35.61 -20.63 -16.71
N ILE A 27 -34.80 -21.54 -16.13
CA ILE A 27 -35.15 -22.97 -16.03
C ILE A 27 -36.33 -23.16 -15.10
N LEU A 28 -36.29 -22.59 -13.89
CA LEU A 28 -37.33 -22.74 -12.88
C LEU A 28 -38.66 -22.18 -13.41
N ASN A 29 -38.66 -20.97 -13.98
CA ASN A 29 -39.90 -20.36 -14.53
C ASN A 29 -40.52 -21.21 -15.66
N CYS A 30 -39.69 -21.89 -16.46
CA CYS A 30 -40.17 -22.77 -17.52
C CYS A 30 -40.66 -24.14 -17.00
N VAL A 31 -40.08 -24.67 -15.93
CA VAL A 31 -40.58 -25.85 -15.22
C VAL A 31 -41.94 -25.52 -14.59
N ILE A 32 -42.06 -24.42 -13.87
CA ILE A 32 -43.32 -23.94 -13.29
C ILE A 32 -44.40 -23.87 -14.37
N TYR A 33 -44.09 -23.17 -15.49
CA TYR A 33 -45.03 -23.06 -16.62
C TYR A 33 -45.49 -24.43 -17.17
N ALA A 34 -44.57 -25.38 -17.24
CA ALA A 34 -44.89 -26.74 -17.70
C ALA A 34 -45.75 -27.53 -16.69
N LEU A 35 -45.51 -27.40 -15.39
CA LEU A 35 -46.27 -28.03 -14.32
C LEU A 35 -47.68 -27.45 -14.21
N GLU A 36 -47.80 -26.13 -14.25
CA GLU A 36 -49.09 -25.44 -14.26
C GLU A 36 -49.97 -25.87 -15.46
N ALA A 37 -49.36 -25.98 -16.66
CA ALA A 37 -50.05 -26.46 -17.84
C ALA A 37 -50.50 -27.93 -17.75
N ALA A 38 -49.78 -28.74 -16.96
CA ALA A 38 -50.13 -30.12 -16.68
C ALA A 38 -51.11 -30.28 -15.49
N GLY A 39 -51.48 -29.15 -14.81
CA GLY A 39 -52.35 -29.19 -13.63
C GLY A 39 -51.69 -29.82 -12.40
N ILE A 40 -50.35 -29.81 -12.31
CA ILE A 40 -49.56 -30.35 -11.22
C ILE A 40 -49.17 -29.24 -10.27
N GLU A 41 -49.26 -29.49 -8.97
CA GLU A 41 -48.86 -28.54 -7.95
C GLU A 41 -47.34 -28.25 -8.05
N VAL A 42 -46.99 -26.94 -8.03
CA VAL A 42 -45.60 -26.50 -8.14
C VAL A 42 -44.88 -26.81 -6.82
N PRO A 43 -43.80 -27.62 -6.81
CA PRO A 43 -43.04 -27.90 -5.63
C PRO A 43 -42.23 -26.66 -5.15
N ASP A 44 -41.60 -26.80 -3.98
CA ASP A 44 -40.76 -25.74 -3.44
C ASP A 44 -39.53 -25.43 -4.33
N ARG A 45 -38.88 -24.30 -4.05
CA ARG A 45 -37.75 -23.82 -4.84
C ARG A 45 -36.55 -24.80 -4.80
N GLU A 46 -36.33 -25.48 -3.68
CA GLU A 46 -35.22 -26.41 -3.51
C GLU A 46 -35.40 -27.64 -4.42
N THR A 47 -36.63 -28.15 -4.49
CA THR A 47 -37.01 -29.24 -5.41
C THR A 47 -36.89 -28.81 -6.87
N LEU A 48 -37.34 -27.58 -7.20
CA LEU A 48 -37.22 -27.04 -8.55
C LEU A 48 -35.74 -26.84 -9.00
N LEU A 49 -34.84 -26.50 -8.11
CA LEU A 49 -33.43 -26.36 -8.43
C LEU A 49 -32.77 -27.68 -8.90
N GLN A 50 -33.33 -28.84 -8.56
CA GLN A 50 -32.83 -30.12 -9.04
C GLN A 50 -33.02 -30.34 -10.54
N PHE A 51 -33.86 -29.50 -11.22
CA PHE A 51 -33.99 -29.49 -12.68
C PHE A 51 -32.80 -28.81 -13.40
N VAL A 52 -31.94 -28.11 -12.67
CA VAL A 52 -30.79 -27.47 -13.27
C VAL A 52 -29.67 -28.48 -13.43
N GLY A 53 -29.36 -28.84 -14.67
CA GLY A 53 -28.29 -29.80 -15.04
C GLY A 53 -28.78 -31.12 -15.63
N PRO A 54 -29.72 -31.88 -15.02
CA PRO A 54 -30.22 -33.13 -15.57
C PRO A 54 -31.04 -32.98 -16.86
N PRO A 55 -31.16 -34.05 -17.70
CA PRO A 55 -32.08 -34.03 -18.82
C PRO A 55 -33.52 -33.81 -18.36
N LEU A 56 -34.26 -32.90 -19.02
CA LEU A 56 -35.62 -32.51 -18.60
C LEU A 56 -36.59 -33.67 -18.44
N ILE A 57 -36.55 -34.64 -19.35
CA ILE A 57 -37.43 -35.80 -19.29
C ILE A 57 -37.18 -36.59 -18.02
N GLU A 58 -35.89 -36.83 -17.67
CA GLU A 58 -35.51 -37.49 -16.44
C GLU A 58 -35.93 -36.69 -15.21
N GLY A 59 -35.73 -35.36 -15.24
CA GLY A 59 -36.18 -34.46 -14.17
C GLY A 59 -37.70 -34.52 -13.95
N PHE A 60 -38.53 -34.51 -14.96
CA PHE A 60 -39.95 -34.66 -14.78
C PHE A 60 -40.39 -36.05 -14.32
N GLN A 61 -39.62 -37.11 -14.67
CA GLN A 61 -39.89 -38.47 -14.19
C GLN A 61 -39.41 -38.65 -12.72
N ASP A 62 -38.18 -38.30 -12.44
CA ASP A 62 -37.54 -38.66 -11.18
C ASP A 62 -37.86 -37.69 -10.03
N ILE A 63 -38.00 -36.40 -10.33
CA ILE A 63 -38.25 -35.34 -9.32
C ILE A 63 -39.78 -35.15 -9.10
N ILE A 64 -40.56 -35.18 -10.19
CA ILE A 64 -42.00 -34.94 -10.11
C ILE A 64 -42.81 -36.25 -10.07
N GLY A 65 -42.22 -37.36 -10.49
CA GLY A 65 -42.90 -38.64 -10.54
C GLY A 65 -43.86 -38.84 -11.75
N MET A 66 -43.62 -38.11 -12.83
CA MET A 66 -44.44 -38.26 -14.05
C MET A 66 -44.11 -39.58 -14.76
N ASP A 67 -45.15 -40.17 -15.43
CA ASP A 67 -44.86 -41.20 -16.41
C ASP A 67 -44.12 -40.62 -17.64
N ARG A 68 -43.53 -41.48 -18.46
CA ARG A 68 -42.73 -41.04 -19.62
C ARG A 68 -43.55 -40.19 -20.62
N ALA A 69 -44.85 -40.49 -20.80
CA ALA A 69 -45.68 -39.76 -21.72
C ALA A 69 -45.96 -38.34 -21.20
N GLY A 70 -46.28 -38.20 -19.91
CA GLY A 70 -46.43 -36.92 -19.23
C GLY A 70 -45.15 -36.09 -19.21
N ALA A 71 -44.01 -36.72 -18.93
CA ALA A 71 -42.70 -36.07 -18.93
C ALA A 71 -42.33 -35.51 -20.33
N VAL A 72 -42.64 -36.22 -21.41
CA VAL A 72 -42.47 -35.75 -22.80
C VAL A 72 -43.36 -34.54 -23.10
N GLN A 73 -44.60 -34.56 -22.67
CA GLN A 73 -45.54 -33.42 -22.86
C GLN A 73 -45.10 -32.21 -22.04
N ALA A 74 -44.74 -32.40 -20.79
CA ALA A 74 -44.21 -31.32 -19.94
C ALA A 74 -42.92 -30.74 -20.53
N THR A 75 -42.01 -31.57 -21.05
CA THR A 75 -40.80 -31.10 -21.74
C THR A 75 -41.10 -30.27 -22.99
N ALA A 76 -42.14 -30.68 -23.77
CA ALA A 76 -42.57 -29.88 -24.93
C ALA A 76 -43.12 -28.52 -24.49
N LYS A 77 -43.88 -28.47 -23.40
CA LYS A 77 -44.39 -27.24 -22.82
C LYS A 77 -43.32 -26.32 -22.24
N TYR A 78 -42.34 -26.91 -21.56
CA TYR A 78 -41.16 -26.20 -21.13
C TYR A 78 -40.42 -25.54 -22.30
N ARG A 79 -40.17 -26.30 -23.39
CA ARG A 79 -39.47 -25.80 -24.59
C ARG A 79 -40.18 -24.68 -25.31
N GLU A 80 -41.54 -24.63 -25.26
CA GLU A 80 -42.38 -23.58 -25.81
C GLU A 80 -42.02 -22.23 -25.18
N ARG A 81 -41.94 -22.14 -23.87
CA ARG A 81 -41.56 -20.91 -23.15
C ARG A 81 -40.05 -20.65 -23.18
N TYR A 82 -39.27 -21.69 -22.97
CA TYR A 82 -37.83 -21.57 -22.86
C TYR A 82 -37.18 -20.98 -24.12
N GLY A 83 -37.59 -21.45 -25.29
CA GLY A 83 -37.07 -21.00 -26.57
C GLY A 83 -37.30 -19.53 -26.91
N VAL A 84 -38.26 -18.87 -26.22
CA VAL A 84 -38.66 -17.48 -26.49
C VAL A 84 -38.26 -16.54 -25.36
N ILE A 85 -38.54 -16.89 -24.13
CA ILE A 85 -38.33 -16.03 -22.92
C ILE A 85 -37.27 -16.61 -22.01
N GLY A 86 -37.40 -17.85 -21.60
CA GLY A 86 -36.53 -18.48 -20.59
C GLY A 86 -35.02 -18.48 -20.89
N LEU A 87 -34.66 -18.47 -22.18
CA LEU A 87 -33.27 -18.32 -22.61
C LEU A 87 -32.60 -17.02 -22.07
N PHE A 88 -33.39 -15.98 -21.93
CA PHE A 88 -32.92 -14.63 -21.58
C PHE A 88 -33.20 -14.26 -20.12
N GLU A 89 -33.99 -15.09 -19.38
CA GLU A 89 -34.08 -15.09 -17.92
C GLU A 89 -32.85 -15.78 -17.34
N ASN A 90 -31.67 -15.19 -17.58
CA ASN A 90 -30.35 -15.74 -17.35
C ASN A 90 -29.41 -14.56 -17.12
N LYS A 91 -28.30 -14.78 -16.43
CA LYS A 91 -27.27 -13.77 -16.21
C LYS A 91 -25.86 -14.36 -16.18
N PRO A 92 -24.85 -13.73 -16.80
CA PRO A 92 -23.47 -14.16 -16.59
C PRO A 92 -23.08 -14.06 -15.11
N TYR A 93 -22.29 -15.01 -14.63
CA TYR A 93 -21.66 -14.87 -13.30
C TYR A 93 -20.79 -13.61 -13.26
N GLU A 94 -20.71 -12.97 -12.11
CA GLU A 94 -19.90 -11.78 -11.92
C GLU A 94 -18.44 -12.11 -12.26
N GLY A 95 -17.77 -11.22 -13.01
CA GLY A 95 -16.39 -11.42 -13.45
C GLY A 95 -16.21 -12.28 -14.73
N ILE A 96 -17.19 -13.08 -15.19
CA ILE A 96 -17.03 -14.00 -16.35
C ILE A 96 -16.60 -13.27 -17.63
N THR A 97 -17.18 -12.13 -17.93
CA THR A 97 -16.82 -11.36 -19.15
C THR A 97 -15.35 -10.95 -19.11
N LEU A 98 -14.87 -10.49 -17.95
CA LEU A 98 -13.49 -10.13 -17.73
C LEU A 98 -12.58 -11.36 -17.76
N ALA A 99 -13.00 -12.46 -17.12
CA ALA A 99 -12.29 -13.74 -17.13
C ALA A 99 -12.02 -14.24 -18.56
N LEU A 100 -13.06 -14.30 -19.40
CA LEU A 100 -12.93 -14.75 -20.79
C LEU A 100 -12.04 -13.79 -21.62
N SER A 101 -12.17 -12.48 -21.43
CA SER A 101 -11.31 -11.47 -22.05
C SER A 101 -9.84 -11.70 -21.68
N ARG A 102 -9.58 -11.93 -20.42
CA ARG A 102 -8.24 -12.18 -19.87
C ARG A 102 -7.63 -13.46 -20.41
N LEU A 103 -8.38 -14.56 -20.42
CA LEU A 103 -7.92 -15.84 -20.98
C LEU A 103 -7.63 -15.72 -22.48
N LYS A 104 -8.45 -14.97 -23.23
CA LYS A 104 -8.18 -14.68 -24.67
C LYS A 104 -6.91 -13.86 -24.86
N SER A 105 -6.69 -12.84 -24.07
CA SER A 105 -5.47 -12.00 -24.16
C SER A 105 -4.19 -12.80 -23.84
N GLN A 106 -4.32 -13.87 -23.05
CA GLN A 106 -3.26 -14.85 -22.77
C GLN A 106 -3.01 -15.84 -23.94
N GLY A 107 -3.70 -15.68 -25.06
CA GLY A 107 -3.58 -16.55 -26.22
C GLY A 107 -4.26 -17.92 -26.06
N LYS A 108 -5.16 -18.07 -25.08
CA LYS A 108 -5.92 -19.31 -24.91
C LYS A 108 -6.93 -19.48 -26.03
N VAL A 109 -7.09 -20.69 -26.49
CA VAL A 109 -8.16 -21.10 -27.41
C VAL A 109 -9.35 -21.53 -26.56
N ILE A 110 -10.47 -20.84 -26.69
CA ILE A 110 -11.64 -21.03 -25.83
C ILE A 110 -12.79 -21.64 -26.65
N ALA A 111 -13.33 -22.74 -26.17
CA ALA A 111 -14.49 -23.39 -26.78
C ALA A 111 -15.63 -23.56 -25.77
N LEU A 112 -16.85 -23.46 -26.24
CA LEU A 112 -18.01 -23.91 -25.47
C LEU A 112 -18.20 -25.40 -25.71
N ALA A 113 -18.47 -26.14 -24.60
CA ALA A 113 -18.79 -27.56 -24.62
C ALA A 113 -19.91 -27.85 -23.63
N THR A 114 -21.17 -27.60 -24.00
CA THR A 114 -22.32 -27.63 -23.10
C THR A 114 -23.34 -28.73 -23.46
N SER A 115 -24.00 -29.28 -22.46
CA SER A 115 -25.13 -30.18 -22.63
C SER A 115 -26.40 -29.49 -23.11
N LYS A 116 -26.43 -28.17 -23.09
CA LYS A 116 -27.54 -27.38 -23.65
C LYS A 116 -27.55 -27.49 -25.19
N PRO A 117 -28.74 -27.52 -25.86
CA PRO A 117 -28.81 -27.51 -27.31
C PRO A 117 -28.01 -26.34 -27.92
N GLU A 118 -27.15 -26.68 -28.90
CA GLU A 118 -26.18 -25.74 -29.51
C GLU A 118 -26.84 -24.43 -29.99
N THR A 119 -28.05 -24.54 -30.59
CA THR A 119 -28.79 -23.38 -31.08
C THR A 119 -29.23 -22.42 -29.96
N TYR A 120 -29.51 -22.94 -28.77
CA TYR A 120 -29.84 -22.14 -27.60
C TYR A 120 -28.60 -21.55 -26.96
N ALA A 121 -27.56 -22.33 -26.81
CA ALA A 121 -26.30 -21.89 -26.24
C ALA A 121 -25.69 -20.72 -27.03
N VAL A 122 -25.66 -20.79 -28.35
CA VAL A 122 -25.17 -19.70 -29.20
C VAL A 122 -26.01 -18.42 -29.05
N ARG A 123 -27.32 -18.53 -28.93
CA ARG A 123 -28.20 -17.36 -28.71
C ARG A 123 -27.94 -16.68 -27.34
N ILE A 124 -27.67 -17.46 -26.30
CA ILE A 124 -27.30 -16.95 -24.98
C ILE A 124 -25.96 -16.20 -25.05
N LEU A 125 -24.94 -16.82 -25.63
CA LEU A 125 -23.62 -16.18 -25.81
C LEU A 125 -23.71 -14.89 -26.62
N GLN A 126 -24.55 -14.82 -27.65
CA GLN A 126 -24.78 -13.63 -28.47
C GLN A 126 -25.50 -12.53 -27.66
N HIS A 127 -26.53 -12.89 -26.89
CA HIS A 127 -27.30 -11.97 -26.09
C HIS A 127 -26.45 -11.25 -25.04
N PHE A 128 -25.54 -11.96 -24.38
CA PHE A 128 -24.63 -11.41 -23.38
C PHE A 128 -23.28 -10.91 -23.96
N ASN A 129 -23.16 -10.83 -25.29
CA ASN A 129 -21.94 -10.40 -25.98
C ASN A 129 -20.68 -11.23 -25.60
N LEU A 130 -20.87 -12.49 -25.25
CA LEU A 130 -19.80 -13.42 -24.88
C LEU A 130 -19.26 -14.19 -26.10
N MET A 131 -20.02 -14.32 -27.17
CA MET A 131 -19.67 -15.13 -28.35
C MET A 131 -18.30 -14.74 -28.97
N LYS A 132 -17.91 -13.48 -28.86
CA LYS A 132 -16.62 -12.97 -29.38
C LYS A 132 -15.39 -13.59 -28.72
N TYR A 133 -15.53 -14.24 -27.57
CA TYR A 133 -14.41 -14.89 -26.87
C TYR A 133 -14.23 -16.37 -27.26
N PHE A 134 -15.21 -16.97 -27.96
CA PHE A 134 -15.21 -18.39 -28.29
C PHE A 134 -14.75 -18.64 -29.73
N ASP A 135 -13.74 -19.49 -29.89
CA ASP A 135 -13.25 -19.94 -31.19
C ASP A 135 -14.21 -21.00 -31.80
N VAL A 136 -14.84 -21.81 -30.93
CA VAL A 136 -15.80 -22.85 -31.28
C VAL A 136 -16.90 -22.89 -30.22
N ALA A 137 -18.14 -23.08 -30.66
CA ALA A 137 -19.26 -23.34 -29.77
C ALA A 137 -19.92 -24.68 -30.14
N VAL A 138 -19.94 -25.61 -29.17
CA VAL A 138 -20.52 -26.93 -29.31
C VAL A 138 -21.53 -27.16 -28.18
N GLY A 139 -22.73 -27.59 -28.56
CA GLY A 139 -23.78 -27.99 -27.63
C GLY A 139 -24.38 -29.32 -28.04
N ALA A 140 -25.36 -29.81 -27.28
CA ALA A 140 -26.14 -31.01 -27.65
C ALA A 140 -26.84 -30.76 -28.99
N SER A 141 -27.08 -31.84 -29.77
CA SER A 141 -27.87 -31.77 -31.00
C SER A 141 -29.37 -31.91 -30.69
N MET A 142 -30.20 -31.29 -31.54
CA MET A 142 -31.67 -31.35 -31.37
C MET A 142 -32.23 -32.70 -31.76
N ASP A 143 -31.49 -33.51 -32.52
CA ASP A 143 -31.85 -34.87 -32.97
C ASP A 143 -31.35 -35.95 -32.01
N GLU A 144 -30.81 -35.58 -30.85
CA GLU A 144 -30.26 -36.47 -29.82
C GLU A 144 -29.05 -37.35 -30.26
N SER A 145 -28.49 -37.12 -31.43
CA SER A 145 -27.28 -37.84 -31.88
C SER A 145 -26.03 -37.46 -31.05
N ARG A 146 -26.04 -36.31 -30.41
CA ARG A 146 -25.01 -35.78 -29.48
C ARG A 146 -25.74 -35.29 -28.23
N ASN A 147 -26.04 -36.17 -27.30
CA ASN A 147 -26.91 -35.91 -26.15
C ASN A 147 -26.24 -36.03 -24.77
N ASN A 148 -24.96 -36.30 -24.71
CA ASN A 148 -24.19 -36.37 -23.46
C ASN A 148 -22.88 -35.59 -23.52
N LYS A 149 -22.32 -35.27 -22.35
CA LYS A 149 -21.13 -34.39 -22.23
C LYS A 149 -19.91 -34.96 -22.96
N THR A 150 -19.68 -36.29 -22.89
CA THR A 150 -18.56 -36.93 -23.59
C THR A 150 -18.65 -36.74 -25.12
N ALA A 151 -19.84 -36.87 -25.70
CA ALA A 151 -20.04 -36.66 -27.14
C ALA A 151 -19.86 -35.20 -27.54
N VAL A 152 -20.26 -34.27 -26.69
CA VAL A 152 -20.08 -32.82 -26.89
C VAL A 152 -18.58 -32.43 -26.82
N ILE A 153 -17.84 -32.93 -25.83
CA ILE A 153 -16.41 -32.72 -25.70
C ILE A 153 -15.65 -33.28 -26.90
N LYS A 154 -15.94 -34.49 -27.32
CA LYS A 154 -15.33 -35.10 -28.51
C LYS A 154 -15.55 -34.26 -29.76
N GLU A 155 -16.74 -33.70 -29.95
CA GLU A 155 -17.04 -32.82 -31.07
C GLU A 155 -16.30 -31.48 -30.97
N ALA A 156 -16.16 -30.91 -29.75
CA ALA A 156 -15.35 -29.70 -29.54
C ALA A 156 -13.88 -29.94 -29.90
N LEU A 157 -13.28 -31.00 -29.41
CA LEU A 157 -11.91 -31.41 -29.75
C LEU A 157 -11.75 -31.59 -31.26
N ARG A 158 -12.72 -32.23 -31.93
CA ARG A 158 -12.70 -32.41 -33.39
C ARG A 158 -12.78 -31.10 -34.15
N ARG A 159 -13.67 -30.18 -33.77
CA ARG A 159 -13.82 -28.85 -34.42
C ARG A 159 -12.61 -27.97 -34.20
N LEU A 160 -11.92 -28.11 -33.07
CA LEU A 160 -10.66 -27.43 -32.78
C LEU A 160 -9.45 -28.06 -33.47
N GLY A 161 -9.59 -29.27 -34.03
CA GLY A 161 -8.51 -29.99 -34.70
C GLY A 161 -7.44 -30.52 -33.74
N ILE A 162 -7.79 -30.80 -32.50
CA ILE A 162 -6.86 -31.21 -31.45
C ILE A 162 -6.44 -32.67 -31.65
N SER A 163 -5.14 -32.90 -31.73
CA SER A 163 -4.54 -34.25 -31.87
C SER A 163 -4.54 -34.99 -30.50
N GLU A 164 -4.30 -36.30 -30.54
CA GLU A 164 -4.19 -37.09 -29.29
C GLU A 164 -3.04 -36.58 -28.38
N GLU A 165 -1.96 -36.08 -28.95
CA GLU A 165 -0.81 -35.55 -28.22
C GLU A 165 -1.10 -34.19 -27.60
N GLU A 166 -1.99 -33.37 -28.19
CA GLU A 166 -2.37 -32.06 -27.68
C GLU A 166 -3.44 -32.13 -26.57
N LYS A 167 -4.05 -33.30 -26.34
CA LYS A 167 -5.06 -33.48 -25.28
C LYS A 167 -4.54 -33.16 -23.89
N GLU A 168 -3.24 -33.31 -23.63
CA GLU A 168 -2.60 -32.94 -22.37
C GLU A 168 -2.67 -31.42 -22.10
N GLN A 169 -2.92 -30.61 -23.16
CA GLN A 169 -3.02 -29.14 -23.07
C GLN A 169 -4.49 -28.67 -23.03
N VAL A 170 -5.44 -29.58 -22.85
CA VAL A 170 -6.88 -29.28 -22.82
C VAL A 170 -7.43 -29.40 -21.41
N LEU A 171 -8.17 -28.36 -20.98
CA LEU A 171 -8.87 -28.33 -19.72
C LEU A 171 -10.38 -28.15 -19.95
N MET A 172 -11.20 -29.07 -19.43
CA MET A 172 -12.66 -28.91 -19.35
C MET A 172 -13.04 -28.24 -18.04
N ILE A 173 -13.81 -27.18 -18.10
CA ILE A 173 -14.27 -26.37 -16.95
C ILE A 173 -15.80 -26.47 -16.87
N GLY A 174 -16.31 -26.97 -15.74
CA GLY A 174 -17.74 -27.16 -15.54
C GLY A 174 -18.09 -27.30 -14.07
N ASP A 175 -19.36 -27.11 -13.75
CA ASP A 175 -19.86 -27.09 -12.36
C ASP A 175 -20.53 -28.40 -11.93
N ARG A 176 -20.60 -29.43 -12.79
CA ARG A 176 -21.25 -30.69 -12.43
C ARG A 176 -20.37 -31.92 -12.68
N ARG A 177 -20.67 -33.00 -11.97
CA ARG A 177 -20.00 -34.31 -12.14
C ARG A 177 -19.94 -34.78 -13.59
N HIS A 178 -20.93 -34.40 -14.43
CA HIS A 178 -20.97 -34.79 -15.84
C HIS A 178 -19.85 -34.17 -16.66
N ASP A 179 -19.42 -32.98 -16.32
CA ASP A 179 -18.28 -32.28 -16.96
C ASP A 179 -16.99 -33.03 -16.65
N ILE A 180 -16.80 -33.38 -15.38
CA ILE A 180 -15.62 -34.11 -14.90
C ILE A 180 -15.55 -35.48 -15.52
N GLN A 181 -16.67 -36.24 -15.53
CA GLN A 181 -16.69 -37.54 -16.12
C GLN A 181 -16.49 -37.50 -17.65
N GLY A 182 -17.12 -36.54 -18.34
CA GLY A 182 -16.96 -36.34 -19.77
C GLY A 182 -15.52 -36.01 -20.18
N ALA A 183 -14.83 -35.20 -19.37
CA ALA A 183 -13.41 -34.91 -19.54
C ALA A 183 -12.54 -36.17 -19.42
N LYS A 184 -12.77 -36.97 -18.36
CA LYS A 184 -12.09 -38.27 -18.14
C LYS A 184 -12.28 -39.24 -19.29
N ASP A 185 -13.54 -39.40 -19.77
CA ASP A 185 -13.86 -40.28 -20.89
C ASP A 185 -13.19 -39.85 -22.20
N CYS A 186 -12.81 -38.57 -22.31
CA CYS A 186 -12.09 -37.99 -23.44
C CYS A 186 -10.58 -37.97 -23.25
N GLY A 187 -10.06 -38.29 -22.07
CA GLY A 187 -8.63 -38.29 -21.75
C GLY A 187 -8.03 -36.89 -21.66
N ILE A 188 -8.83 -35.90 -21.20
CA ILE A 188 -8.40 -34.51 -20.96
C ILE A 188 -8.55 -34.15 -19.47
N ALA A 189 -7.86 -33.11 -19.04
CA ALA A 189 -7.96 -32.61 -17.66
C ALA A 189 -9.32 -31.97 -17.40
N SER A 190 -9.70 -31.90 -16.10
CA SER A 190 -10.97 -31.33 -15.64
C SER A 190 -10.78 -30.36 -14.51
N MET A 191 -11.58 -29.29 -14.52
CA MET A 191 -11.74 -28.35 -13.41
C MET A 191 -13.20 -28.23 -13.02
N GLY A 192 -13.50 -28.54 -11.77
CA GLY A 192 -14.80 -28.29 -11.19
C GLY A 192 -14.91 -26.90 -10.59
N VAL A 193 -16.07 -26.22 -10.78
CA VAL A 193 -16.31 -24.88 -10.22
C VAL A 193 -17.47 -24.92 -9.23
N TYR A 194 -17.24 -24.41 -7.98
CA TYR A 194 -18.22 -24.41 -6.90
C TYR A 194 -19.11 -23.16 -6.85
N TYR A 195 -18.81 -22.14 -7.63
CA TYR A 195 -19.70 -20.98 -7.75
C TYR A 195 -20.96 -21.24 -8.61
N GLY A 196 -21.06 -22.46 -9.19
CA GLY A 196 -22.21 -22.93 -9.94
C GLY A 196 -23.21 -23.74 -9.09
N PHE A 197 -23.73 -24.85 -9.63
CA PHE A 197 -24.80 -25.66 -9.04
C PHE A 197 -24.31 -26.97 -8.38
N ALA A 198 -22.99 -27.21 -8.27
CA ALA A 198 -22.45 -28.38 -7.64
C ALA A 198 -22.78 -28.45 -6.14
N GLU A 199 -23.14 -29.64 -5.65
CA GLU A 199 -23.19 -29.91 -4.23
C GLU A 199 -21.77 -30.08 -3.66
N ILE A 200 -21.56 -29.64 -2.42
CA ILE A 200 -20.26 -29.81 -1.75
C ILE A 200 -19.84 -31.28 -1.75
N GLY A 201 -18.63 -31.56 -2.26
CA GLY A 201 -18.07 -32.90 -2.42
C GLY A 201 -18.52 -33.66 -3.69
N GLU A 202 -19.37 -33.07 -4.55
CA GLU A 202 -19.77 -33.68 -5.84
C GLU A 202 -18.57 -33.77 -6.79
N LEU A 203 -17.82 -32.69 -6.90
CA LEU A 203 -16.73 -32.57 -7.86
C LEU A 203 -15.51 -33.42 -7.48
N GLU A 204 -15.18 -33.49 -6.19
CA GLU A 204 -14.12 -34.36 -5.67
C GLU A 204 -14.48 -35.83 -5.83
N LYS A 205 -15.73 -36.23 -5.53
CA LYS A 205 -16.22 -37.62 -5.74
C LYS A 205 -16.20 -38.00 -7.22
N ALA A 206 -16.48 -37.04 -8.12
CA ALA A 206 -16.32 -37.27 -9.55
C ALA A 206 -14.83 -37.30 -9.95
N GLY A 207 -13.92 -36.84 -9.09
CA GLY A 207 -12.47 -36.85 -9.21
C GLY A 207 -11.98 -35.78 -10.18
N ALA A 208 -12.44 -34.58 -10.00
CA ALA A 208 -11.90 -33.39 -10.69
C ALA A 208 -10.38 -33.25 -10.44
N ASP A 209 -9.63 -32.91 -11.46
CA ASP A 209 -8.18 -32.67 -11.33
C ASP A 209 -7.88 -31.35 -10.61
N HIS A 210 -8.77 -30.37 -10.78
CA HIS A 210 -8.71 -29.06 -10.15
C HIS A 210 -10.09 -28.63 -9.65
N ILE A 211 -10.10 -27.79 -8.59
CA ILE A 211 -11.30 -27.19 -8.01
C ILE A 211 -11.11 -25.67 -7.95
N ALA A 212 -12.10 -24.92 -8.39
CA ALA A 212 -12.17 -23.47 -8.26
C ALA A 212 -13.42 -23.07 -7.47
N TRP A 213 -13.26 -22.17 -6.48
CA TRP A 213 -14.33 -21.70 -5.63
C TRP A 213 -14.96 -20.40 -6.12
N SER A 214 -14.24 -19.68 -6.97
CA SER A 214 -14.64 -18.41 -7.56
C SER A 214 -14.27 -18.34 -9.04
N VAL A 215 -14.79 -17.33 -9.74
CA VAL A 215 -14.40 -17.05 -11.13
C VAL A 215 -12.91 -16.67 -11.20
N ASP A 216 -12.38 -16.01 -10.17
CA ASP A 216 -10.95 -15.63 -10.12
C ASP A 216 -10.07 -16.88 -9.90
N ASP A 217 -10.45 -17.82 -9.02
CA ASP A 217 -9.73 -19.10 -8.89
C ASP A 217 -9.72 -19.87 -10.22
N MET A 218 -10.86 -19.91 -10.91
CA MET A 218 -10.96 -20.55 -12.23
C MET A 218 -9.97 -19.94 -13.22
N VAL A 219 -9.86 -18.60 -13.27
CA VAL A 219 -8.91 -17.91 -14.12
C VAL A 219 -7.47 -18.19 -13.69
N ALA A 220 -7.19 -18.17 -12.39
CA ALA A 220 -5.86 -18.48 -11.86
C ALA A 220 -5.38 -19.88 -12.26
N ILE A 221 -6.25 -20.88 -12.14
CA ILE A 221 -5.92 -22.28 -12.49
C ILE A 221 -5.87 -22.45 -14.02
N ALA A 222 -6.86 -21.96 -14.77
CA ALA A 222 -6.93 -22.10 -16.23
C ALA A 222 -5.87 -21.27 -16.96
N GLY A 223 -5.52 -20.12 -16.38
CA GLY A 223 -4.46 -19.22 -16.83
C GLY A 223 -3.07 -19.63 -16.37
N ALA A 224 -2.93 -20.59 -15.47
CA ALA A 224 -1.68 -20.99 -14.85
C ALA A 224 -0.64 -21.44 -15.87
N SER A 225 -0.04 -20.47 -16.45
CA SER A 225 1.28 -20.47 -17.02
C SER A 225 1.86 -19.08 -16.73
N GLU A 226 2.71 -19.05 -15.71
CA GLU A 226 3.83 -18.10 -15.62
C GLU A 226 3.55 -16.60 -15.82
N LYS A 227 2.45 -16.03 -15.30
CA LYS A 227 2.32 -14.58 -15.32
C LYS A 227 1.98 -13.96 -13.97
N LEU A 228 2.84 -14.19 -12.99
CA LEU A 228 3.07 -13.27 -11.86
C LEU A 228 3.46 -11.84 -12.35
N THR A 229 3.55 -11.66 -13.67
CA THR A 229 4.22 -10.52 -14.33
C THR A 229 3.35 -9.75 -15.32
N GLU A 230 2.01 -9.90 -15.37
CA GLU A 230 1.16 -9.05 -16.20
C GLU A 230 0.84 -7.72 -15.54
N THR A 231 1.42 -6.65 -16.10
CA THR A 231 1.33 -5.26 -15.64
C THR A 231 0.25 -4.42 -16.33
N LYS A 232 -0.55 -5.03 -17.22
CA LYS A 232 -1.49 -4.28 -18.09
C LYS A 232 -2.80 -3.84 -17.43
N ASP A 233 -3.16 -4.43 -16.29
CA ASP A 233 -4.50 -4.29 -15.72
C ASP A 233 -4.71 -3.02 -14.86
N PHE A 234 -3.66 -2.19 -14.65
CA PHE A 234 -3.72 -1.04 -13.75
C PHE A 234 -3.53 0.32 -14.43
N GLN A 235 -3.41 0.34 -15.76
CA GLN A 235 -3.21 1.60 -16.49
C GLN A 235 -4.54 2.34 -16.71
N GLY A 236 -4.82 3.31 -15.85
CA GLY A 236 -5.96 4.23 -15.96
C GLY A 236 -7.16 3.88 -15.11
N GLU A 237 -7.16 2.79 -14.36
CA GLU A 237 -8.21 2.44 -13.40
C GLU A 237 -8.24 3.38 -12.20
N THR A 238 -9.45 3.59 -11.67
CA THR A 238 -9.63 4.27 -10.38
C THR A 238 -9.29 3.31 -9.23
N LEU A 239 -9.01 3.84 -8.04
CA LEU A 239 -8.73 3.03 -6.86
C LEU A 239 -9.87 2.06 -6.52
N SER A 240 -11.13 2.49 -6.73
CA SER A 240 -12.31 1.65 -6.53
C SER A 240 -12.45 0.53 -7.57
N GLU A 241 -11.95 0.74 -8.79
CA GLU A 241 -11.94 -0.28 -9.85
C GLU A 241 -10.76 -1.26 -9.72
N MET A 242 -9.67 -0.87 -9.03
CA MET A 242 -8.51 -1.72 -8.83
C MET A 242 -8.88 -2.96 -8.03
N LYS A 243 -8.77 -4.13 -8.65
CA LYS A 243 -9.06 -5.40 -7.98
C LYS A 243 -7.87 -5.85 -7.16
N TYR A 244 -8.08 -5.98 -5.86
CA TYR A 244 -7.14 -6.70 -5.01
C TYR A 244 -7.19 -8.18 -5.36
N GLN A 245 -6.02 -8.79 -5.45
CA GLN A 245 -5.87 -10.22 -5.62
C GLN A 245 -4.67 -10.67 -4.78
N ARG A 246 -4.93 -11.52 -3.77
CA ARG A 246 -3.86 -12.11 -2.97
C ARG A 246 -2.79 -12.71 -3.87
N VAL A 247 -1.54 -12.31 -3.69
CA VAL A 247 -0.39 -12.94 -4.33
C VAL A 247 0.02 -14.14 -3.49
N ASP A 248 0.16 -15.30 -4.11
CA ASP A 248 0.77 -16.47 -3.47
C ASP A 248 2.27 -16.18 -3.26
N LEU A 249 2.62 -15.73 -2.04
CA LEU A 249 3.99 -15.32 -1.70
C LEU A 249 4.98 -16.49 -1.67
N ASP A 250 4.52 -17.71 -1.38
CA ASP A 250 5.38 -18.90 -1.44
C ASP A 250 5.72 -19.23 -2.90
N GLN A 251 4.74 -19.12 -3.80
CA GLN A 251 4.98 -19.29 -5.24
C GLN A 251 5.85 -18.16 -5.80
N ALA A 252 5.66 -16.92 -5.33
CA ALA A 252 6.50 -15.77 -5.68
C ALA A 252 7.95 -15.97 -5.23
N ALA A 253 8.18 -16.48 -4.02
CA ALA A 253 9.50 -16.84 -3.52
C ALA A 253 10.17 -17.95 -4.36
N GLU A 254 9.41 -18.98 -4.78
CA GLU A 254 9.92 -20.03 -5.68
C GLU A 254 10.28 -19.45 -7.08
N TYR A 255 9.52 -18.45 -7.55
CA TYR A 255 9.86 -17.76 -8.79
C TYR A 255 11.15 -16.93 -8.65
N LEU A 256 11.33 -16.22 -7.53
CA LEU A 256 12.60 -15.53 -7.22
C LEU A 256 13.78 -16.48 -7.21
N LYS A 257 13.66 -17.67 -6.62
CA LYS A 257 14.72 -18.70 -6.66
C LYS A 257 15.11 -19.09 -8.09
N LYS A 258 14.15 -19.16 -9.00
CA LYS A 258 14.42 -19.40 -10.42
C LYS A 258 15.15 -18.22 -11.09
N LEU A 259 14.70 -16.98 -10.77
CA LEU A 259 15.37 -15.78 -11.27
C LEU A 259 16.80 -15.66 -10.77
N ILE A 260 17.05 -15.96 -9.47
CA ILE A 260 18.40 -15.99 -8.89
C ILE A 260 19.31 -16.94 -9.68
N ARG A 261 18.87 -18.19 -9.91
CA ARG A 261 19.65 -19.16 -10.72
C ARG A 261 19.94 -18.65 -12.13
N ARG A 262 18.97 -17.97 -12.76
CA ARG A 262 19.15 -17.36 -14.09
C ARG A 262 20.13 -16.21 -14.06
N GLN A 263 20.12 -15.38 -13.00
CA GLN A 263 21.10 -14.31 -12.81
C GLN A 263 22.52 -14.86 -12.63
N GLU A 264 22.70 -15.91 -11.85
CA GLU A 264 24.00 -16.59 -11.66
C GLU A 264 24.54 -17.23 -12.94
N GLN A 265 23.65 -17.78 -13.78
CA GLN A 265 23.98 -18.47 -15.03
C GLN A 265 24.10 -17.55 -16.24
N ALA A 266 23.71 -16.29 -16.14
CA ALA A 266 23.73 -15.33 -17.22
C ALA A 266 25.13 -15.19 -17.86
N GLN A 267 25.16 -15.11 -19.19
CA GLN A 267 26.42 -15.05 -19.94
C GLN A 267 26.81 -13.62 -20.35
N SER A 268 25.98 -12.62 -20.01
CA SER A 268 26.23 -11.21 -20.33
C SER A 268 25.48 -10.28 -19.37
N GLY A 269 25.94 -9.02 -19.26
CA GLY A 269 25.22 -7.96 -18.54
C GLY A 269 23.84 -7.69 -19.15
N ALA A 270 23.71 -7.74 -20.46
CA ALA A 270 22.42 -7.58 -21.14
C ALA A 270 21.40 -8.65 -20.77
N GLU A 271 21.83 -9.90 -20.56
CA GLU A 271 20.97 -10.98 -20.10
C GLU A 271 20.53 -10.76 -18.64
N GLN A 272 21.43 -10.29 -17.77
CA GLN A 272 21.09 -9.95 -16.40
C GLN A 272 20.11 -8.78 -16.30
N ILE A 273 20.27 -7.74 -17.13
CA ILE A 273 19.34 -6.62 -17.24
C ILE A 273 17.95 -7.10 -17.66
N LYS A 274 17.86 -8.01 -18.63
CA LYS A 274 16.58 -8.59 -19.05
C LYS A 274 15.91 -9.39 -17.92
N ASN A 275 16.67 -10.21 -17.19
CA ASN A 275 16.15 -10.94 -16.03
C ASN A 275 15.70 -9.98 -14.93
N HIS A 276 16.40 -8.84 -14.77
CA HIS A 276 16.04 -7.82 -13.81
C HIS A 276 14.72 -7.10 -14.16
N GLN A 277 14.42 -6.92 -15.42
CA GLN A 277 13.11 -6.43 -15.87
C GLN A 277 11.97 -7.41 -15.54
N GLU A 278 12.23 -8.72 -15.55
CA GLU A 278 11.24 -9.71 -15.09
C GLU A 278 11.08 -9.66 -13.54
N TYR A 279 12.15 -9.40 -12.82
CA TYR A 279 12.10 -9.15 -11.38
C TYR A 279 11.20 -7.95 -11.05
N TYR A 280 11.32 -6.81 -11.77
CA TYR A 280 10.44 -5.66 -11.58
C TYR A 280 8.96 -6.04 -11.66
N GLN A 281 8.58 -6.86 -12.65
CA GLN A 281 7.19 -7.26 -12.83
C GLN A 281 6.65 -8.03 -11.62
N LEU A 282 7.46 -8.91 -11.04
CA LEU A 282 7.10 -9.64 -9.82
C LEU A 282 7.01 -8.70 -8.62
N SER A 283 8.04 -7.90 -8.38
CA SER A 283 8.12 -6.98 -7.24
C SER A 283 7.01 -5.93 -7.28
N ASP A 284 6.76 -5.30 -8.44
CA ASP A 284 5.67 -4.35 -8.64
C ASP A 284 4.30 -4.95 -8.28
N ARG A 285 4.08 -6.22 -8.65
CA ARG A 285 2.82 -6.91 -8.33
C ARG A 285 2.68 -7.20 -6.84
N VAL A 286 3.70 -7.77 -6.22
CA VAL A 286 3.68 -8.05 -4.77
C VAL A 286 3.44 -6.76 -3.98
N SER A 287 4.24 -5.71 -4.26
CA SER A 287 4.15 -4.44 -3.57
C SER A 287 2.81 -3.74 -3.79
N THR A 288 2.25 -3.76 -5.03
CA THR A 288 0.94 -3.15 -5.28
C THR A 288 -0.18 -3.87 -4.55
N MET A 289 -0.18 -5.20 -4.53
CA MET A 289 -1.23 -5.98 -3.85
C MET A 289 -1.13 -5.81 -2.33
N TYR A 290 0.07 -5.83 -1.77
CA TYR A 290 0.28 -5.53 -0.36
C TYR A 290 -0.21 -4.13 0.02
N ALA A 291 0.19 -3.11 -0.74
CA ALA A 291 -0.23 -1.73 -0.50
C ALA A 291 -1.75 -1.53 -0.61
N LEU A 292 -2.41 -2.18 -1.56
CA LEU A 292 -3.88 -2.16 -1.69
C LEU A 292 -4.58 -2.83 -0.49
N ALA A 293 -4.07 -3.98 0.00
CA ALA A 293 -4.62 -4.65 1.18
C ALA A 293 -4.45 -3.78 2.43
N MET A 294 -3.25 -3.26 2.66
CA MET A 294 -2.91 -2.37 3.76
C MET A 294 -3.78 -1.10 3.75
N PHE A 295 -3.92 -0.47 2.59
CA PHE A 295 -4.71 0.74 2.44
C PHE A 295 -6.20 0.50 2.72
N ARG A 296 -6.78 -0.57 2.18
CA ARG A 296 -8.19 -0.91 2.42
C ARG A 296 -8.45 -1.33 3.85
N HIS A 297 -7.52 -2.06 4.47
CA HIS A 297 -7.56 -2.30 5.91
C HIS A 297 -7.46 -0.99 6.72
N SER A 298 -6.64 -0.02 6.28
CA SER A 298 -6.55 1.29 6.94
C SER A 298 -7.84 2.12 6.81
N ILE A 299 -8.57 2.00 5.70
CA ILE A 299 -9.89 2.64 5.52
C ILE A 299 -10.91 2.06 6.49
N ASP A 300 -10.97 0.74 6.63
CA ASP A 300 -11.88 0.07 7.57
C ASP A 300 -11.15 -1.05 8.32
N THR A 301 -10.68 -0.73 9.53
CA THR A 301 -9.99 -1.70 10.41
C THR A 301 -10.92 -2.75 10.99
N THR A 302 -12.22 -2.68 10.71
CA THR A 302 -13.23 -3.66 11.15
C THR A 302 -13.61 -4.65 10.05
N ASP A 303 -13.09 -4.47 8.83
CA ASP A 303 -13.32 -5.40 7.71
C ASP A 303 -12.54 -6.71 7.94
N PRO A 304 -13.23 -7.85 8.22
CA PRO A 304 -12.57 -9.10 8.53
C PRO A 304 -11.80 -9.68 7.34
N TYR A 305 -12.17 -9.31 6.12
CA TYR A 305 -11.46 -9.78 4.92
C TYR A 305 -10.05 -9.18 4.85
N TYR A 306 -9.93 -7.85 5.01
CA TYR A 306 -8.61 -7.21 4.96
C TYR A 306 -7.78 -7.43 6.23
N ASP A 307 -8.42 -7.71 7.37
CA ASP A 307 -7.72 -8.16 8.58
C ASP A 307 -7.06 -9.55 8.36
N GLU A 308 -7.78 -10.48 7.70
CA GLU A 308 -7.21 -11.78 7.29
C GLU A 308 -6.09 -11.63 6.24
N GLU A 309 -6.26 -10.71 5.26
CA GLU A 309 -5.21 -10.43 4.27
C GLU A 309 -3.94 -9.86 4.92
N MET A 310 -4.06 -8.95 5.88
CA MET A 310 -2.90 -8.43 6.62
C MET A 310 -2.22 -9.54 7.42
N SER A 311 -2.99 -10.41 8.09
CA SER A 311 -2.45 -11.58 8.78
C SER A 311 -1.69 -12.53 7.84
N TYR A 312 -2.21 -12.73 6.62
CA TYR A 312 -1.52 -13.51 5.58
C TYR A 312 -0.17 -12.89 5.19
N TYR A 313 -0.12 -11.56 4.95
CA TYR A 313 1.15 -10.88 4.64
C TYR A 313 2.12 -10.94 5.81
N ASP A 314 1.67 -10.77 7.05
CA ASP A 314 2.52 -10.85 8.24
C ASP A 314 3.19 -12.23 8.37
N GLU A 315 2.50 -13.31 7.95
CA GLU A 315 3.03 -14.67 7.99
C GLU A 315 3.98 -14.98 6.83
N HIS A 316 3.64 -14.58 5.60
CA HIS A 316 4.33 -15.06 4.37
C HIS A 316 5.32 -14.06 3.77
N LEU A 317 5.12 -12.74 3.96
CA LEU A 317 5.98 -11.71 3.38
C LEU A 317 7.45 -11.84 3.82
N PRO A 318 7.78 -12.17 5.09
CA PRO A 318 9.18 -12.33 5.51
C PRO A 318 9.95 -13.40 4.72
N ASN A 319 9.28 -14.47 4.29
CA ASN A 319 9.92 -15.49 3.44
C ASN A 319 10.20 -14.96 2.02
N PHE A 320 9.29 -14.18 1.45
CA PHE A 320 9.51 -13.54 0.16
C PHE A 320 10.67 -12.52 0.24
N GLU A 321 10.68 -11.67 1.24
CA GLU A 321 11.73 -10.65 1.46
C GLU A 321 13.11 -11.26 1.64
N LEU A 322 13.22 -12.43 2.28
CA LEU A 322 14.48 -13.16 2.38
C LEU A 322 15.04 -13.52 0.99
N TRP A 323 14.21 -13.97 0.07
CA TRP A 323 14.64 -14.29 -1.29
C TRP A 323 14.84 -13.06 -2.17
N ASP A 324 14.09 -11.99 -1.90
CA ASP A 324 14.30 -10.68 -2.50
C ASP A 324 15.68 -10.12 -2.16
N MET A 325 16.04 -10.15 -0.89
CA MET A 325 17.39 -9.78 -0.43
C MET A 325 18.48 -10.63 -1.09
N LYS A 326 18.24 -11.95 -1.21
CA LYS A 326 19.19 -12.86 -1.87
C LYS A 326 19.34 -12.56 -3.36
N TYR A 327 18.28 -12.12 -4.02
CA TYR A 327 18.31 -11.68 -5.41
C TYR A 327 19.20 -10.43 -5.56
N HIS A 328 19.06 -9.44 -4.68
CA HIS A 328 19.89 -8.23 -4.66
C HIS A 328 21.36 -8.53 -4.34
N GLU A 329 21.64 -9.48 -3.45
CA GLU A 329 23.01 -9.95 -3.17
C GLU A 329 23.69 -10.52 -4.42
N VAL A 330 22.95 -11.32 -5.23
CA VAL A 330 23.47 -11.87 -6.49
C VAL A 330 23.75 -10.78 -7.52
N LEU A 331 22.89 -9.74 -7.61
CA LEU A 331 23.16 -8.57 -8.45
C LEU A 331 24.40 -7.81 -7.97
N TYR A 332 24.50 -7.55 -6.66
CA TYR A 332 25.62 -6.81 -6.07
C TYR A 332 26.97 -7.47 -6.35
N HIS A 333 27.04 -8.80 -6.25
CA HIS A 333 28.26 -9.60 -6.50
C HIS A 333 28.44 -10.02 -7.96
N SER A 334 27.63 -9.49 -8.87
CA SER A 334 27.70 -9.85 -10.29
C SER A 334 29.05 -9.51 -10.92
N ARG A 335 29.57 -10.43 -11.73
CA ARG A 335 30.71 -10.16 -12.61
C ARG A 335 30.44 -9.12 -13.71
N TYR A 336 29.18 -8.82 -13.96
CA TYR A 336 28.72 -7.80 -14.92
C TYR A 336 28.24 -6.53 -14.22
N ARG A 337 28.67 -6.28 -12.99
CA ARG A 337 28.26 -5.14 -12.18
C ARG A 337 28.42 -3.80 -12.90
N GLU A 338 29.52 -3.58 -13.63
CA GLU A 338 29.72 -2.34 -14.37
C GLU A 338 28.65 -2.08 -15.45
N ASP A 339 28.11 -3.14 -16.07
CA ASP A 339 27.03 -3.01 -17.05
C ASP A 339 25.68 -2.74 -16.35
N LEU A 340 25.45 -3.36 -15.22
CA LEU A 340 24.26 -3.13 -14.39
C LEU A 340 24.27 -1.71 -13.81
N GLU A 341 25.40 -1.23 -13.29
CA GLU A 341 25.52 0.14 -12.75
C GLU A 341 25.22 1.24 -13.79
N LYS A 342 25.52 0.99 -15.09
CA LYS A 342 25.18 1.92 -16.19
C LYS A 342 23.68 2.05 -16.40
N VAL A 343 22.89 1.05 -16.00
CA VAL A 343 21.44 1.00 -16.22
C VAL A 343 20.68 1.40 -14.95
N ILE A 344 20.95 0.75 -13.84
CA ILE A 344 20.21 0.94 -12.58
C ILE A 344 20.86 1.94 -11.62
N GLY A 345 22.04 2.44 -11.94
CA GLY A 345 22.74 3.47 -11.18
C GLY A 345 23.62 2.98 -10.02
N LYS A 346 24.59 3.79 -9.64
CA LYS A 346 25.51 3.50 -8.53
C LYS A 346 24.83 3.56 -7.15
N VAL A 347 23.81 4.42 -7.01
CA VAL A 347 23.02 4.57 -5.79
C VAL A 347 22.31 3.26 -5.43
N ALA A 348 21.72 2.60 -6.41
CA ALA A 348 21.09 1.29 -6.24
C ALA A 348 22.05 0.27 -5.63
N PHE A 349 23.27 0.18 -6.15
CA PHE A 349 24.29 -0.72 -5.61
C PHE A 349 24.77 -0.34 -4.21
N LYS A 350 24.83 0.97 -3.92
CA LYS A 350 25.13 1.42 -2.56
C LYS A 350 24.01 1.05 -1.59
N ASN A 351 22.77 1.20 -1.99
CA ASN A 351 21.61 0.81 -1.18
C ASN A 351 21.57 -0.71 -0.95
N MET A 352 21.85 -1.53 -1.98
CA MET A 352 22.02 -3.00 -1.83
C MET A 352 23.13 -3.34 -0.80
N GLU A 353 24.27 -2.63 -0.85
CA GLU A 353 25.34 -2.79 0.15
C GLU A 353 24.86 -2.52 1.57
N LEU A 354 24.13 -1.41 1.77
CA LEU A 354 23.60 -1.03 3.08
C LEU A 354 22.53 -2.03 3.57
N GLN A 355 21.68 -2.52 2.68
CA GLN A 355 20.71 -3.56 2.98
C GLN A 355 21.38 -4.84 3.49
N MET A 356 22.40 -5.32 2.79
CA MET A 356 23.21 -6.49 3.23
C MET A 356 23.92 -6.25 4.58
N LYS A 357 24.33 -5.02 4.86
CA LYS A 357 24.92 -4.64 6.14
C LYS A 357 23.93 -4.54 7.29
N SER A 358 22.67 -4.27 7.00
CA SER A 358 21.63 -4.02 8.02
C SER A 358 20.73 -5.21 8.29
N THR A 359 20.77 -6.25 7.44
CA THR A 359 19.86 -7.40 7.52
C THR A 359 20.62 -8.71 7.38
N SER A 360 20.28 -9.69 8.22
CA SER A 360 20.75 -11.07 8.09
C SER A 360 19.73 -12.02 8.70
N PRO A 361 19.71 -13.31 8.31
CA PRO A 361 18.81 -14.31 8.91
C PRO A 361 18.94 -14.42 10.43
N GLU A 362 20.14 -14.15 10.97
CA GLU A 362 20.44 -14.22 12.40
C GLU A 362 19.79 -13.10 13.22
N LEU A 363 19.32 -12.02 12.55
CA LEU A 363 18.68 -10.87 13.19
C LEU A 363 17.16 -10.97 13.22
N VAL A 364 16.55 -11.87 12.45
CA VAL A 364 15.09 -11.94 12.24
C VAL A 364 14.32 -12.07 13.56
N GLU A 365 14.74 -12.99 14.45
CA GLU A 365 14.06 -13.17 15.75
C GLU A 365 14.15 -11.90 16.62
N LEU A 366 15.29 -11.22 16.61
CA LEU A 366 15.47 -9.97 17.34
C LEU A 366 14.65 -8.82 16.75
N GLN A 367 14.53 -8.75 15.42
CA GLN A 367 13.69 -7.76 14.73
C GLN A 367 12.21 -7.98 15.03
N GLN A 368 11.76 -9.23 15.07
CA GLN A 368 10.38 -9.56 15.49
C GLN A 368 10.09 -9.17 16.94
N GLU A 369 11.08 -9.37 17.85
CA GLU A 369 10.93 -8.93 19.24
C GLU A 369 10.97 -7.39 19.35
N GLU A 370 11.81 -6.71 18.58
CA GLU A 370 11.83 -5.24 18.47
C GLU A 370 10.46 -4.71 18.06
N ASN A 371 9.84 -5.30 17.03
CA ASN A 371 8.50 -4.91 16.55
C ASN A 371 7.43 -5.10 17.65
N LYS A 372 7.49 -6.18 18.42
CA LYS A 372 6.56 -6.38 19.56
C LYS A 372 6.72 -5.31 20.63
N LEU A 373 7.95 -4.92 20.94
CA LEU A 373 8.22 -3.87 21.93
C LEU A 373 7.75 -2.50 21.43
N VAL A 374 7.94 -2.18 20.16
CA VAL A 374 7.42 -0.96 19.53
C VAL A 374 5.89 -0.95 19.58
N ASN A 375 5.23 -2.05 19.23
CA ASN A 375 3.78 -2.19 19.32
C ASN A 375 3.27 -2.05 20.79
N GLU A 376 4.03 -2.53 21.78
CA GLU A 376 3.67 -2.33 23.20
C GLU A 376 3.70 -0.85 23.57
N TYR A 377 4.70 -0.10 23.14
CA TYR A 377 4.80 1.34 23.33
C TYR A 377 3.64 2.08 22.65
N GLU A 378 3.34 1.78 21.39
CA GLU A 378 2.27 2.41 20.63
C GLU A 378 0.91 2.18 21.27
N LYS A 379 0.61 0.94 21.66
CA LYS A 379 -0.62 0.59 22.38
C LYS A 379 -0.73 1.32 23.73
N LEU A 380 0.40 1.49 24.44
CA LEU A 380 0.41 2.22 25.70
C LEU A 380 0.04 3.70 25.48
N LEU A 381 0.63 4.37 24.49
CA LEU A 381 0.30 5.76 24.18
C LEU A 381 -1.13 5.91 23.64
N ALA A 382 -1.57 4.99 22.78
CA ALA A 382 -2.93 4.99 22.23
C ALA A 382 -4.00 4.77 23.31
N SER A 383 -3.65 4.11 24.42
CA SER A 383 -4.56 3.91 25.56
C SER A 383 -4.73 5.14 26.46
N ALA A 384 -4.07 6.27 26.15
CA ALA A 384 -4.16 7.48 26.95
C ALA A 384 -5.57 8.09 26.89
N GLU A 385 -6.20 8.17 28.05
CA GLU A 385 -7.50 8.78 28.25
C GLU A 385 -7.40 9.90 29.28
N PHE A 386 -7.97 11.05 28.97
CA PHE A 386 -7.95 12.23 29.84
C PHE A 386 -9.36 12.70 30.13
N LEU A 387 -9.66 12.90 31.40
CA LEU A 387 -10.95 13.47 31.81
C LEU A 387 -10.91 14.99 31.72
N TRP A 388 -11.56 15.57 30.70
CA TRP A 388 -11.63 17.00 30.47
C TRP A 388 -13.06 17.51 30.60
N ASP A 389 -13.34 18.29 31.63
CA ASP A 389 -14.63 18.93 31.92
C ASP A 389 -15.86 17.97 31.91
N GLY A 390 -15.62 16.69 32.21
CA GLY A 390 -16.64 15.63 32.25
C GLY A 390 -16.58 14.67 31.05
N ASP A 391 -15.88 15.02 29.98
CA ASP A 391 -15.71 14.18 28.80
C ASP A 391 -14.36 13.44 28.86
N THR A 392 -14.32 12.23 28.32
CA THR A 392 -13.07 11.49 28.12
C THR A 392 -12.52 11.81 26.73
N ILE A 393 -11.28 12.32 26.65
CA ILE A 393 -10.60 12.67 25.41
C ILE A 393 -9.30 11.88 25.25
N SER A 394 -8.88 11.65 24.01
CA SER A 394 -7.63 10.99 23.64
C SER A 394 -6.43 11.94 23.72
N MET A 395 -5.22 11.41 23.46
CA MET A 395 -3.99 12.20 23.32
C MET A 395 -4.15 13.32 22.26
N ALA A 396 -4.67 13.01 21.10
CA ALA A 396 -4.93 13.99 20.04
C ALA A 396 -6.00 15.04 20.48
N GLY A 397 -7.02 14.62 21.23
CA GLY A 397 -7.99 15.52 21.81
C GLY A 397 -7.38 16.50 22.81
N LEU A 398 -6.33 16.07 23.52
CA LEU A 398 -5.62 16.92 24.49
C LEU A 398 -4.77 18.00 23.78
N GLU A 399 -4.20 17.71 22.62
CA GLU A 399 -3.38 18.65 21.84
C GLU A 399 -4.11 19.95 21.49
N LYS A 400 -5.41 19.87 21.23
CA LYS A 400 -6.26 21.04 20.99
C LYS A 400 -6.21 22.05 22.14
N TYR A 401 -6.07 21.60 23.38
CA TYR A 401 -5.98 22.47 24.56
C TYR A 401 -4.55 22.96 24.80
N GLN A 402 -3.53 22.32 24.23
CA GLN A 402 -2.14 22.77 24.34
C GLN A 402 -1.85 24.02 23.50
N THR A 403 -2.73 24.38 22.56
CA THR A 403 -2.65 25.60 21.75
C THR A 403 -3.65 26.69 22.17
N ASN A 404 -4.38 26.48 23.27
CA ASN A 404 -5.41 27.40 23.74
C ASN A 404 -4.80 28.78 24.12
N PRO A 405 -5.42 29.92 23.80
CA PRO A 405 -4.94 31.25 24.19
C PRO A 405 -4.81 31.43 25.72
N ASP A 406 -5.66 30.77 26.54
CA ASP A 406 -5.59 30.80 27.99
C ASP A 406 -4.44 29.93 28.51
N GLN A 407 -3.49 30.56 29.22
CA GLN A 407 -2.30 29.88 29.73
C GLN A 407 -2.65 28.79 30.76
N GLU A 408 -3.66 29.01 31.62
CA GLU A 408 -4.07 28.03 32.63
C GLU A 408 -4.66 26.77 31.96
N ILE A 409 -5.38 26.92 30.84
CA ILE A 409 -5.90 25.81 30.06
C ILE A 409 -4.73 25.01 29.47
N ARG A 410 -3.76 25.70 28.85
CA ARG A 410 -2.56 25.02 28.30
C ARG A 410 -1.80 24.28 29.38
N LYS A 411 -1.56 24.95 30.53
CA LYS A 411 -0.86 24.35 31.65
C LYS A 411 -1.59 23.13 32.21
N LYS A 412 -2.94 23.19 32.28
CA LYS A 412 -3.77 22.05 32.69
C LYS A 412 -3.57 20.86 31.73
N ALA A 413 -3.62 21.10 30.43
CA ALA A 413 -3.42 20.05 29.40
C ALA A 413 -2.03 19.43 29.53
N TRP A 414 -0.98 20.23 29.64
CA TRP A 414 0.39 19.75 29.79
C TRP A 414 0.64 19.01 31.11
N ASN A 415 -0.03 19.40 32.21
CA ASN A 415 0.00 18.65 33.46
C ASN A 415 -0.63 17.25 33.29
N MET A 416 -1.76 17.15 32.61
CA MET A 416 -2.40 15.86 32.35
C MET A 416 -1.50 14.95 31.52
N LEU A 417 -0.83 15.48 30.50
CA LEU A 417 0.18 14.71 29.71
C LEU A 417 1.35 14.26 30.58
N GLN A 418 1.89 15.18 31.43
CA GLN A 418 2.96 14.86 32.35
C GLN A 418 2.59 13.76 33.34
N ASP A 419 1.39 13.86 33.92
CA ASP A 419 0.88 12.89 34.90
C ASP A 419 0.69 11.50 34.26
N PHE A 420 0.22 11.45 33.00
CA PHE A 420 0.13 10.21 32.22
C PHE A 420 1.51 9.57 32.00
N LEU A 421 2.48 10.35 31.51
CA LEU A 421 3.84 9.85 31.27
C LEU A 421 4.53 9.42 32.57
N GLN A 422 4.38 10.21 33.63
CA GLN A 422 4.94 9.88 34.95
C GLN A 422 4.32 8.60 35.54
N SER A 423 2.99 8.44 35.43
CA SER A 423 2.28 7.25 35.93
C SER A 423 2.63 5.97 35.17
N ASN A 424 3.02 6.09 33.88
CA ASN A 424 3.46 4.99 33.05
C ASN A 424 4.99 4.92 32.91
N GLY A 425 5.74 5.77 33.62
CA GLY A 425 7.19 5.92 33.46
C GLY A 425 7.96 4.61 33.62
N GLU A 426 7.62 3.76 34.60
CA GLU A 426 8.27 2.45 34.78
C GLU A 426 8.03 1.50 33.60
N LYS A 427 6.84 1.55 32.98
CA LYS A 427 6.55 0.73 31.78
C LYS A 427 7.32 1.26 30.57
N LEU A 428 7.31 2.58 30.36
CA LEU A 428 8.04 3.24 29.27
C LEU A 428 9.54 2.97 29.39
N ASP A 429 10.11 3.07 30.58
CA ASP A 429 11.50 2.76 30.86
C ASP A 429 11.82 1.30 30.57
N ARG A 430 10.98 0.35 30.98
CA ARG A 430 11.15 -1.09 30.73
C ARG A 430 11.12 -1.42 29.25
N ILE A 431 10.17 -0.83 28.52
CA ILE A 431 10.08 -1.03 27.04
C ILE A 431 11.36 -0.51 26.38
N TYR A 432 11.79 0.69 26.75
CA TYR A 432 12.98 1.29 26.15
C TYR A 432 14.27 0.56 26.52
N ASP A 433 14.40 0.09 27.77
CA ASP A 433 15.51 -0.78 28.21
C ASP A 433 15.58 -2.06 27.36
N ALA A 434 14.44 -2.68 27.11
CA ALA A 434 14.35 -3.88 26.26
C ALA A 434 14.72 -3.57 24.80
N LEU A 435 14.27 -2.43 24.25
CA LEU A 435 14.64 -1.98 22.91
C LEU A 435 16.14 -1.70 22.78
N VAL A 436 16.72 -0.98 23.74
CA VAL A 436 18.18 -0.69 23.73
C VAL A 436 18.98 -1.98 23.80
N LYS A 437 18.60 -2.90 24.68
CA LYS A 437 19.28 -4.22 24.79
C LYS A 437 19.15 -5.02 23.51
N ASN A 438 17.94 -5.13 22.96
CA ASN A 438 17.65 -5.87 21.72
C ASN A 438 18.47 -5.31 20.55
N ARG A 439 18.43 -3.98 20.33
CA ARG A 439 19.17 -3.29 19.26
C ARG A 439 20.69 -3.40 19.43
N THR A 440 21.19 -3.38 20.67
CA THR A 440 22.62 -3.62 20.95
C THR A 440 23.01 -5.05 20.58
N GLU A 441 22.19 -6.05 20.95
CA GLU A 441 22.42 -7.45 20.59
C GLU A 441 22.39 -7.67 19.07
N GLN A 442 21.48 -6.98 18.36
CA GLN A 442 21.46 -7.03 16.90
C GLN A 442 22.75 -6.48 16.29
N ALA A 443 23.25 -5.34 16.80
CA ALA A 443 24.51 -4.77 16.35
C ALA A 443 25.70 -5.69 16.61
N GLU A 444 25.78 -6.28 17.80
CA GLU A 444 26.84 -7.24 18.16
C GLU A 444 26.82 -8.48 17.24
N LYS A 445 25.64 -9.07 16.99
CA LYS A 445 25.47 -10.20 16.06
C LYS A 445 25.86 -9.85 14.62
N ALA A 446 25.56 -8.63 14.19
CA ALA A 446 25.98 -8.13 12.89
C ALA A 446 27.47 -7.73 12.82
N GLY A 447 28.21 -7.82 13.93
CA GLY A 447 29.65 -7.53 14.00
C GLY A 447 30.01 -6.06 14.21
N TYR A 448 29.04 -5.21 14.61
CA TYR A 448 29.24 -3.79 14.89
C TYR A 448 29.54 -3.54 16.37
N LYS A 449 30.24 -2.44 16.64
CA LYS A 449 30.61 -2.04 18.00
C LYS A 449 29.39 -1.68 18.85
N ASN A 450 28.40 -1.01 18.26
CA ASN A 450 27.16 -0.57 18.87
C ASN A 450 26.08 -0.38 17.80
N PHE A 451 24.86 -0.02 18.21
CA PHE A 451 23.72 0.12 17.29
C PHE A 451 23.80 1.37 16.40
N VAL A 452 24.66 2.34 16.68
CA VAL A 452 24.72 3.59 15.86
C VAL A 452 25.01 3.26 14.40
N GLU A 453 26.04 2.44 14.13
CA GLU A 453 26.40 2.07 12.76
C GLU A 453 25.30 1.24 12.07
N LEU A 454 24.77 0.23 12.75
CA LEU A 454 23.67 -0.58 12.24
C LEU A 454 22.41 0.27 11.98
N GLY A 455 22.09 1.21 12.88
CA GLY A 455 20.96 2.14 12.71
C GLY A 455 21.11 3.02 11.47
N TYR A 456 22.32 3.52 11.19
CA TYR A 456 22.61 4.30 9.98
C TYR A 456 22.43 3.45 8.71
N TYR A 457 22.84 2.19 8.69
CA TYR A 457 22.60 1.31 7.55
C TYR A 457 21.11 0.99 7.36
N ARG A 458 20.36 0.79 8.45
CA ARG A 458 18.90 0.63 8.40
C ARG A 458 18.17 1.84 7.82
N MET A 459 18.66 3.04 8.13
CA MET A 459 18.15 4.29 7.55
C MET A 459 18.63 4.54 6.12
N GLN A 460 19.35 3.58 5.51
CA GLN A 460 19.88 3.67 4.15
C GLN A 460 20.72 4.94 3.89
N ARG A 461 21.48 5.39 4.88
CA ARG A 461 22.33 6.58 4.74
C ARG A 461 23.54 6.25 3.87
N ASN A 462 23.44 6.59 2.61
CA ASN A 462 24.35 6.16 1.57
C ASN A 462 25.46 7.18 1.24
N CYS A 463 25.38 8.42 1.74
CA CYS A 463 26.31 9.50 1.41
C CYS A 463 26.86 10.28 2.60
N TYR A 464 26.48 9.93 3.82
CA TYR A 464 27.06 10.53 5.04
C TYR A 464 27.08 9.51 6.20
N ASP A 465 27.86 9.82 7.22
CA ASP A 465 28.13 8.95 8.36
C ASP A 465 27.87 9.63 9.72
N PRO A 466 27.94 8.90 10.87
CA PRO A 466 27.73 9.48 12.19
C PRO A 466 28.64 10.65 12.53
N SER A 467 29.89 10.68 12.02
CA SER A 467 30.84 11.74 12.32
C SER A 467 30.48 13.07 11.66
N GLN A 468 29.93 13.03 10.46
CA GLN A 468 29.44 14.20 9.75
C GLN A 468 28.21 14.80 10.46
N ILE A 469 27.29 13.94 10.94
CA ILE A 469 26.13 14.39 11.73
C ILE A 469 26.58 14.94 13.10
N GLU A 470 27.56 14.36 13.75
CA GLU A 470 28.14 14.96 14.98
C GLU A 470 28.65 16.39 14.71
N GLN A 471 29.33 16.58 13.58
CA GLN A 471 29.84 17.89 13.20
C GLN A 471 28.69 18.88 12.88
N PHE A 472 27.68 18.42 12.15
CA PHE A 472 26.48 19.21 11.87
C PHE A 472 25.78 19.70 13.16
N ARG A 473 25.59 18.79 14.13
CA ARG A 473 25.00 19.15 15.44
C ARG A 473 25.84 20.15 16.24
N LYS A 474 27.18 20.14 16.09
CA LYS A 474 28.05 21.16 16.68
C LYS A 474 27.78 22.55 16.08
N TRP A 475 27.69 22.64 14.73
CA TRP A 475 27.37 23.91 14.06
C TRP A 475 25.96 24.39 14.38
N VAL A 476 24.98 23.48 14.50
CA VAL A 476 23.63 23.84 14.97
C VAL A 476 23.69 24.44 16.38
N LYS A 477 24.42 23.85 17.30
CA LYS A 477 24.58 24.42 18.67
C LYS A 477 25.27 25.78 18.63
N GLU A 478 26.26 25.97 17.80
CA GLU A 478 27.08 27.18 17.75
C GLU A 478 26.38 28.35 17.04
N TYR A 479 25.75 28.08 15.91
CA TYR A 479 25.20 29.13 15.04
C TYR A 479 23.68 29.20 15.04
N TRP A 480 22.97 28.04 15.01
CA TRP A 480 21.53 27.98 14.83
C TRP A 480 20.74 28.17 16.13
N VAL A 481 21.21 27.62 17.25
CA VAL A 481 20.56 27.81 18.56
C VAL A 481 20.45 29.28 18.97
N PRO A 482 21.44 30.16 18.75
CA PRO A 482 21.29 31.60 18.95
C PRO A 482 20.15 32.19 18.12
N LEU A 483 20.05 31.88 16.83
CA LEU A 483 18.96 32.31 15.94
C LEU A 483 17.59 31.85 16.46
N ALA A 484 17.45 30.56 16.79
CA ALA A 484 16.21 30.02 17.35
C ALA A 484 15.85 30.72 18.66
N SER A 485 16.85 31.07 19.50
CA SER A 485 16.63 31.79 20.75
C SER A 485 16.10 33.21 20.52
N GLU A 486 16.57 33.90 19.47
CA GLU A 486 16.05 35.23 19.08
C GLU A 486 14.61 35.15 18.59
N VAL A 487 14.29 34.12 17.73
CA VAL A 487 12.92 33.87 17.27
C VAL A 487 11.99 33.62 18.46
N GLN A 488 12.40 32.77 19.38
CA GLN A 488 11.63 32.45 20.58
C GLN A 488 11.47 33.67 21.52
N ASP A 489 12.46 34.53 21.60
CA ASP A 489 12.35 35.78 22.41
C ASP A 489 11.40 36.80 21.75
N ARG A 490 11.42 36.93 20.40
CA ARG A 490 10.40 37.69 19.66
C ARG A 490 8.99 37.14 19.93
N ARG A 491 8.79 35.83 19.87
CA ARG A 491 7.52 35.17 20.16
C ARG A 491 7.08 35.41 21.62
N ARG A 492 7.98 35.22 22.58
CA ARG A 492 7.71 35.49 24.01
C ARG A 492 7.18 36.89 24.25
N ARG A 493 7.82 37.92 23.61
CA ARG A 493 7.38 39.35 23.71
C ARG A 493 6.02 39.54 23.05
N ARG A 494 5.77 38.95 21.87
CA ARG A 494 4.47 38.99 21.18
C ARG A 494 3.35 38.40 22.05
N LEU A 495 3.60 37.31 22.75
CA LEU A 495 2.67 36.67 23.68
C LEU A 495 2.50 37.46 25.02
N GLY A 496 3.37 38.41 25.27
CA GLY A 496 3.35 39.18 26.54
C GLY A 496 3.80 38.38 27.73
N LEU A 497 4.60 37.33 27.55
CA LEU A 497 5.07 36.45 28.61
C LEU A 497 6.39 36.94 29.21
N GLU A 498 6.55 36.80 30.51
CA GLU A 498 7.83 37.05 31.18
C GLU A 498 8.84 35.96 30.85
N LYS A 499 8.38 34.71 30.80
CA LYS A 499 9.16 33.51 30.55
C LYS A 499 8.37 32.55 29.64
N LEU A 500 9.05 31.89 28.71
CA LEU A 500 8.46 30.88 27.85
C LEU A 500 8.56 29.51 28.52
N HIS A 501 7.43 28.94 28.89
CA HIS A 501 7.36 27.60 29.50
C HIS A 501 7.08 26.55 28.41
N ILE A 502 7.31 25.28 28.72
CA ILE A 502 7.00 24.17 27.81
C ILE A 502 5.53 24.18 27.37
N TYR A 503 4.61 24.54 28.24
CA TYR A 503 3.17 24.63 27.93
C TYR A 503 2.83 25.87 27.07
N ASP A 504 3.75 26.79 26.84
CA ASP A 504 3.58 27.91 25.91
C ASP A 504 4.21 27.62 24.53
N ASN A 505 4.94 26.50 24.41
CA ASN A 505 5.77 26.22 23.22
C ASN A 505 4.97 26.01 21.92
N SER A 506 3.70 25.62 22.00
CA SER A 506 2.84 25.43 20.83
C SER A 506 1.96 26.64 20.49
N LEU A 507 2.04 27.75 21.26
CA LEU A 507 1.27 28.97 21.00
C LEU A 507 2.14 30.05 20.35
N TYR A 508 1.70 30.59 19.20
CA TYR A 508 2.43 31.60 18.44
C TYR A 508 1.85 33.01 18.58
N PHE A 509 0.54 33.14 18.72
CA PHE A 509 -0.15 34.43 18.80
C PHE A 509 -1.05 34.47 20.04
N LYS A 510 -1.21 35.66 20.60
CA LYS A 510 -1.95 35.88 21.86
C LYS A 510 -3.43 35.50 21.76
N GLU A 511 -4.00 35.72 20.57
CA GLU A 511 -5.42 35.42 20.28
C GLU A 511 -5.63 33.95 19.89
N GLY A 512 -4.57 33.15 19.77
CA GLY A 512 -4.55 31.77 19.29
C GLY A 512 -3.78 31.65 17.97
N ASN A 513 -3.43 30.41 17.62
CA ASN A 513 -2.80 30.13 16.33
C ASN A 513 -3.82 30.26 15.20
N PRO A 514 -3.41 30.65 13.98
CA PRO A 514 -4.28 30.64 12.81
C PRO A 514 -4.97 29.28 12.62
N GLN A 515 -6.27 29.33 12.41
CA GLN A 515 -7.08 28.16 12.11
C GLN A 515 -7.61 28.28 10.67
N PRO A 516 -7.68 27.17 9.90
CA PRO A 516 -8.25 27.23 8.58
C PRO A 516 -9.75 27.52 8.63
N GLU A 517 -10.23 28.15 7.56
CA GLU A 517 -11.65 28.42 7.35
C GLU A 517 -12.30 27.30 6.55
N GLY A 518 -13.54 26.95 6.89
CA GLY A 518 -14.33 25.98 6.16
C GLY A 518 -14.35 24.56 6.75
N THR A 519 -14.97 23.64 6.01
CA THR A 519 -15.06 22.21 6.37
C THR A 519 -13.88 21.43 5.84
N PRO A 520 -13.61 20.19 6.32
CA PRO A 520 -12.59 19.31 5.76
C PRO A 520 -12.68 19.18 4.22
N GLU A 521 -13.89 19.09 3.67
CA GLU A 521 -14.10 19.01 2.23
C GLU A 521 -13.70 20.30 1.51
N GLN A 522 -13.99 21.46 2.12
CA GLN A 522 -13.58 22.77 1.57
C GLN A 522 -12.06 22.93 1.61
N ILE A 523 -11.40 22.47 2.67
CA ILE A 523 -9.93 22.45 2.77
C ILE A 523 -9.35 21.60 1.64
N LEU A 524 -9.91 20.40 1.40
CA LEU A 524 -9.50 19.55 0.28
C LEU A 524 -9.70 20.27 -1.07
N GLN A 525 -10.85 20.90 -1.31
CA GLN A 525 -11.12 21.62 -2.56
C GLN A 525 -10.16 22.80 -2.76
N ASN A 526 -9.81 23.51 -1.70
CA ASN A 526 -8.81 24.57 -1.73
C ASN A 526 -7.43 24.02 -2.11
N GLY A 527 -7.04 22.87 -1.57
CA GLY A 527 -5.81 22.16 -1.95
C GLY A 527 -5.79 21.78 -3.44
N LEU A 528 -6.89 21.21 -3.95
CA LEU A 528 -7.02 20.88 -5.36
C LEU A 528 -6.88 22.12 -6.26
N LYS A 529 -7.48 23.24 -5.86
CA LYS A 529 -7.34 24.51 -6.58
C LYS A 529 -5.90 25.00 -6.54
N MET A 530 -5.27 25.01 -5.38
CA MET A 530 -3.89 25.44 -5.18
C MET A 530 -2.92 24.71 -6.12
N TYR A 531 -2.96 23.39 -6.17
CA TYR A 531 -2.08 22.59 -7.03
C TYR A 531 -2.36 22.76 -8.52
N ARG A 532 -3.62 23.03 -8.92
CA ARG A 532 -3.97 23.36 -10.31
C ARG A 532 -3.40 24.68 -10.76
N GLU A 533 -3.25 25.65 -9.86
CA GLU A 533 -2.75 26.98 -10.14
C GLU A 533 -1.22 27.11 -9.99
N LEU A 534 -0.57 26.21 -9.22
CA LEU A 534 0.84 26.29 -8.89
C LEU A 534 1.74 26.05 -10.12
N SER A 535 1.52 25.01 -10.89
CA SER A 535 2.24 24.74 -12.15
C SER A 535 1.48 23.77 -13.04
N VAL A 536 1.94 23.64 -14.30
CA VAL A 536 1.38 22.66 -15.23
C VAL A 536 1.58 21.23 -14.73
N GLU A 537 2.75 20.93 -14.15
CA GLU A 537 3.07 19.60 -13.63
C GLU A 537 2.25 19.24 -12.43
N THR A 538 2.01 20.18 -11.50
CA THR A 538 1.15 19.92 -10.34
C THR A 538 -0.33 19.85 -10.73
N ALA A 539 -0.76 20.58 -11.76
CA ALA A 539 -2.11 20.49 -12.30
C ALA A 539 -2.36 19.12 -12.93
N GLU A 540 -1.42 18.59 -13.74
CA GLU A 540 -1.49 17.25 -14.32
C GLU A 540 -1.52 16.18 -13.23
N PHE A 541 -0.60 16.28 -12.25
CA PHE A 541 -0.55 15.38 -11.10
C PHE A 541 -1.89 15.34 -10.37
N MET A 542 -2.43 16.48 -9.99
CA MET A 542 -3.66 16.58 -9.21
C MET A 542 -4.89 16.10 -10.01
N GLU A 543 -4.91 16.32 -11.33
CA GLU A 543 -5.95 15.78 -12.20
C GLU A 543 -5.93 14.25 -12.20
N GLN A 544 -4.74 13.63 -12.27
CA GLN A 544 -4.61 12.17 -12.19
C GLN A 544 -5.03 11.64 -10.81
N MET A 545 -4.59 12.28 -9.73
CA MET A 545 -4.96 11.90 -8.36
C MET A 545 -6.48 11.90 -8.16
N VAL A 546 -7.16 12.96 -8.58
CA VAL A 546 -8.63 13.10 -8.46
C VAL A 546 -9.34 12.11 -9.39
N ARG A 547 -8.96 12.05 -10.67
CA ARG A 547 -9.60 11.18 -11.65
C ARG A 547 -9.49 9.71 -11.27
N ARG A 548 -8.39 9.32 -10.64
CA ARG A 548 -8.11 7.95 -10.25
C ARG A 548 -8.45 7.64 -8.78
N GLU A 549 -9.09 8.59 -8.08
CA GLU A 549 -9.55 8.42 -6.69
C GLU A 549 -8.40 8.13 -5.68
N MET A 550 -7.19 8.67 -5.93
CA MET A 550 -5.98 8.38 -5.13
C MET A 550 -5.92 9.12 -3.79
N PHE A 551 -7.08 9.45 -3.21
CA PHE A 551 -7.22 10.08 -1.91
C PHE A 551 -8.24 9.36 -1.05
N ASP A 552 -7.89 9.06 0.19
CA ASP A 552 -8.83 8.81 1.26
C ASP A 552 -8.43 9.66 2.47
N VAL A 553 -8.97 10.88 2.56
CA VAL A 553 -8.52 11.89 3.53
C VAL A 553 -9.57 12.27 4.57
N LEU A 554 -10.87 12.01 4.33
CA LEU A 554 -11.91 12.35 5.29
C LEU A 554 -11.98 11.34 6.42
N SER A 555 -12.18 11.83 7.65
CA SER A 555 -12.31 10.98 8.83
C SER A 555 -13.69 10.32 8.91
N HIS A 556 -13.73 9.04 9.27
CA HIS A 556 -14.97 8.30 9.54
C HIS A 556 -14.74 7.18 10.57
N PRO A 557 -15.82 6.64 11.19
CA PRO A 557 -15.69 5.53 12.13
C PRO A 557 -15.06 4.29 11.50
N GLY A 558 -14.20 3.59 12.23
CA GLY A 558 -13.51 2.39 11.75
C GLY A 558 -12.20 2.65 11.01
N LYS A 559 -11.90 3.90 10.65
CA LYS A 559 -10.69 4.28 9.94
C LYS A 559 -9.47 4.32 10.86
N LYS A 560 -8.31 3.84 10.39
CA LYS A 560 -7.03 3.93 11.12
C LYS A 560 -6.63 5.39 11.34
N GLN A 561 -6.08 5.69 12.50
CA GLN A 561 -5.57 7.04 12.81
C GLN A 561 -4.24 7.33 12.10
N GLY A 562 -3.98 8.61 11.84
CA GLY A 562 -2.76 9.09 11.19
C GLY A 562 -2.95 9.46 9.72
N GLY A 563 -1.84 9.73 9.04
CA GLY A 563 -1.76 10.06 7.61
C GLY A 563 -0.47 9.50 7.03
N TYR A 564 -0.48 9.13 5.75
CA TYR A 564 0.70 8.68 5.01
C TYR A 564 0.47 8.75 3.51
N MET A 565 1.56 8.85 2.78
CA MET A 565 1.59 8.59 1.35
C MET A 565 2.13 7.19 1.07
N GLU A 566 1.50 6.45 0.16
CA GLU A 566 1.96 5.17 -0.33
C GLU A 566 2.07 5.20 -1.86
N PHE A 567 3.04 4.51 -2.43
CA PHE A 567 3.22 4.43 -3.87
C PHE A 567 2.79 3.06 -4.42
N LEU A 568 1.90 3.06 -5.40
CA LEU A 568 1.44 1.85 -6.08
C LEU A 568 2.28 1.61 -7.34
N PRO A 569 3.18 0.61 -7.38
CA PRO A 569 4.10 0.39 -8.50
C PRO A 569 3.41 0.08 -9.83
N LEU A 570 2.40 -0.79 -9.87
CA LEU A 570 1.73 -1.17 -11.11
C LEU A 570 1.02 -0.01 -11.81
N PRO A 571 0.16 0.77 -11.13
CA PRO A 571 -0.44 1.95 -11.73
C PRO A 571 0.53 3.14 -11.81
N ARG A 572 1.72 3.04 -11.21
CA ARG A 572 2.72 4.12 -11.04
C ARG A 572 2.09 5.40 -10.49
N MET A 573 1.34 5.25 -9.41
CA MET A 573 0.59 6.34 -8.78
C MET A 573 0.81 6.36 -7.28
N PRO A 574 0.99 7.55 -6.70
CA PRO A 574 0.91 7.74 -5.26
C PRO A 574 -0.55 7.70 -4.78
N LEU A 575 -0.72 7.39 -3.51
CA LEU A 575 -1.98 7.28 -2.81
C LEU A 575 -1.84 7.99 -1.47
N ILE A 576 -2.81 8.83 -1.10
CA ILE A 576 -2.78 9.61 0.15
C ILE A 576 -3.91 9.17 1.08
N PHE A 577 -3.52 8.77 2.28
CA PHE A 577 -4.40 8.47 3.40
C PHE A 577 -4.27 9.54 4.49
N ALA A 578 -5.38 10.01 5.04
CA ALA A 578 -5.39 10.97 6.15
C ALA A 578 -6.69 10.93 6.93
N ASN A 579 -6.81 11.80 7.94
CA ASN A 579 -7.99 11.92 8.82
C ASN A 579 -8.33 13.40 9.04
N PHE A 580 -8.86 14.07 8.01
CA PHE A 580 -9.23 15.49 8.08
C PHE A 580 -10.31 15.76 9.11
N ASN A 581 -10.12 16.79 9.88
CA ASN A 581 -10.98 17.19 11.00
C ASN A 581 -11.26 18.71 11.09
N GLY A 582 -10.84 19.49 10.09
CA GLY A 582 -11.04 20.94 10.00
C GLY A 582 -9.97 21.78 10.73
N THR A 583 -8.82 21.18 11.05
CA THR A 583 -7.72 21.88 11.73
C THR A 583 -6.57 22.24 10.75
N SER A 584 -5.61 23.05 11.23
CA SER A 584 -4.39 23.35 10.48
C SER A 584 -3.62 22.09 10.05
N GLY A 585 -3.73 20.98 10.81
CA GLY A 585 -3.16 19.70 10.44
C GLY A 585 -3.66 19.16 9.09
N ASP A 586 -4.88 19.47 8.68
CA ASP A 586 -5.39 19.09 7.35
C ASP A 586 -4.65 19.85 6.23
N VAL A 587 -4.30 21.13 6.48
CA VAL A 587 -3.51 21.94 5.53
C VAL A 587 -2.07 21.41 5.47
N ASP A 588 -1.50 21.06 6.63
CA ASP A 588 -0.15 20.47 6.70
C ASP A 588 -0.11 19.15 5.92
N VAL A 589 -1.11 18.28 6.05
CA VAL A 589 -1.21 17.03 5.25
C VAL A 589 -1.29 17.35 3.75
N ILE A 590 -2.14 18.31 3.34
CA ILE A 590 -2.25 18.67 1.91
C ILE A 590 -0.93 19.20 1.35
N THR A 591 -0.17 19.96 2.12
CA THR A 591 1.08 20.54 1.63
C THR A 591 2.25 19.56 1.73
N HIS A 592 2.32 18.77 2.79
CA HIS A 592 3.39 17.82 3.07
C HIS A 592 3.24 16.51 2.29
N GLU A 593 2.13 15.76 2.51
CA GLU A 593 1.92 14.46 1.87
C GLU A 593 1.77 14.58 0.35
N CYS A 594 1.16 15.67 -0.13
CA CYS A 594 1.16 15.93 -1.57
C CYS A 594 2.55 16.29 -2.12
N GLY A 595 3.47 16.78 -1.30
CA GLY A 595 4.87 16.96 -1.67
C GLY A 595 5.55 15.62 -1.98
N HIS A 596 5.39 14.64 -1.08
CA HIS A 596 5.82 13.26 -1.31
C HIS A 596 5.14 12.64 -2.52
N ALA A 597 3.81 12.78 -2.62
CA ALA A 597 3.02 12.21 -3.72
C ALA A 597 3.40 12.83 -5.07
N PHE A 598 3.65 14.12 -5.14
CA PHE A 598 4.09 14.78 -6.37
C PHE A 598 5.46 14.28 -6.83
N GLN A 599 6.41 14.12 -5.92
CA GLN A 599 7.70 13.52 -6.23
C GLN A 599 7.53 12.07 -6.70
N GLY A 600 6.74 11.24 -5.98
CA GLY A 600 6.45 9.85 -6.36
C GLY A 600 5.79 9.76 -7.74
N TYR A 601 4.85 10.66 -8.08
CA TYR A 601 4.23 10.74 -9.40
C TYR A 601 5.26 11.04 -10.51
N LEU A 602 6.21 11.94 -10.25
CA LEU A 602 7.27 12.25 -11.21
C LEU A 602 8.28 11.11 -11.34
N ALA A 603 8.66 10.48 -10.22
CA ALA A 603 9.53 9.31 -10.18
C ALA A 603 8.93 8.13 -10.95
N GLY A 604 7.63 7.90 -10.83
CA GLY A 604 6.91 6.83 -11.52
C GLY A 604 6.94 6.91 -13.05
N LYS A 605 7.38 8.04 -13.62
CA LYS A 605 7.63 8.20 -15.06
C LYS A 605 8.95 7.55 -15.52
N ASP A 606 9.86 7.22 -14.59
CA ASP A 606 11.09 6.47 -14.86
C ASP A 606 10.82 4.96 -14.91
N ASP A 607 11.49 4.25 -15.81
CA ASP A 607 11.37 2.80 -15.91
C ASP A 607 12.31 2.03 -14.96
N ILE A 608 13.25 2.72 -14.32
CA ILE A 608 14.20 2.15 -13.35
C ILE A 608 13.61 2.24 -11.95
N ARG A 609 13.25 1.08 -11.36
CA ARG A 609 12.55 1.01 -10.06
C ARG A 609 13.42 1.50 -8.91
N GLU A 610 14.72 1.28 -8.98
CA GLU A 610 15.67 1.77 -7.98
C GLU A 610 15.67 3.29 -7.85
N HIS A 611 15.31 4.02 -8.90
CA HIS A 611 15.17 5.48 -8.84
C HIS A 611 13.94 5.94 -8.06
N TRP A 612 12.95 5.06 -7.80
CA TRP A 612 11.78 5.42 -7.00
C TRP A 612 12.07 5.42 -5.50
N ASN A 613 13.10 4.67 -5.06
CA ASN A 613 13.44 4.47 -3.65
C ASN A 613 14.41 5.55 -3.16
N ILE A 614 13.87 6.75 -2.86
CA ILE A 614 14.63 7.87 -2.33
C ILE A 614 14.94 7.68 -0.84
N THR A 615 16.07 8.24 -0.40
CA THR A 615 16.42 8.30 1.03
C THR A 615 15.52 9.27 1.79
N MET A 616 15.40 9.11 3.12
CA MET A 616 14.46 9.87 3.94
C MET A 616 14.73 11.38 3.91
N GLU A 617 15.99 11.82 4.02
CA GLU A 617 16.33 13.24 3.89
C GLU A 617 15.96 13.83 2.53
N THR A 618 16.00 13.02 1.47
CA THR A 618 15.55 13.43 0.13
C THR A 618 14.02 13.52 0.09
N ALA A 619 13.32 12.53 0.63
CA ALA A 619 11.86 12.51 0.70
C ALA A 619 11.32 13.72 1.47
N GLU A 620 11.89 13.99 2.65
CA GLU A 620 11.47 15.12 3.47
C GLU A 620 11.87 16.48 2.87
N THR A 621 12.94 16.52 2.07
CA THR A 621 13.26 17.74 1.31
C THR A 621 12.15 18.07 0.32
N HIS A 622 11.52 17.06 -0.30
CA HIS A 622 10.40 17.30 -1.22
C HIS A 622 9.15 17.79 -0.50
N SER A 623 8.75 17.13 0.59
CA SER A 623 7.53 17.48 1.35
C SER A 623 7.65 18.84 2.03
N MET A 624 8.70 19.06 2.81
CA MET A 624 8.92 20.32 3.55
C MET A 624 9.16 21.52 2.62
N SER A 625 9.74 21.31 1.43
CA SER A 625 9.86 22.39 0.43
C SER A 625 8.51 22.74 -0.18
N MET A 626 7.66 21.76 -0.47
CA MET A 626 6.32 21.98 -1.00
C MET A 626 5.46 22.83 -0.06
N GLU A 627 5.59 22.64 1.24
CA GLU A 627 4.93 23.49 2.25
C GLU A 627 5.21 24.98 2.04
N PHE A 628 6.45 25.35 1.67
CA PHE A 628 6.80 26.74 1.37
C PHE A 628 6.36 27.16 -0.03
N PHE A 629 6.46 26.28 -1.03
CA PHE A 629 6.01 26.59 -2.39
C PHE A 629 4.50 26.87 -2.46
N THR A 630 3.72 26.32 -1.55
CA THR A 630 2.26 26.56 -1.49
C THR A 630 1.88 27.85 -0.75
N ASN A 631 2.79 28.54 -0.11
CA ASN A 631 2.56 29.77 0.65
C ASN A 631 1.79 30.89 -0.08
N PRO A 632 1.93 31.10 -1.42
CA PRO A 632 1.13 32.07 -2.14
C PRO A 632 -0.39 31.83 -2.12
N TRP A 633 -0.83 30.61 -1.78
CA TRP A 633 -2.25 30.22 -1.74
C TRP A 633 -2.82 30.10 -0.33
N MET A 634 -2.08 30.45 0.71
CA MET A 634 -2.56 30.29 2.10
C MET A 634 -3.78 31.14 2.42
N GLU A 635 -4.07 32.18 1.66
CA GLU A 635 -5.32 32.93 1.77
C GLU A 635 -6.57 32.07 1.47
N LEU A 636 -6.44 31.01 0.66
CA LEU A 636 -7.54 30.07 0.42
C LEU A 636 -7.94 29.30 1.68
N PHE A 637 -7.02 29.10 2.60
CA PHE A 637 -7.23 28.30 3.81
C PHE A 637 -7.43 29.18 5.06
N PHE A 638 -6.68 30.29 5.19
CA PHE A 638 -6.63 31.08 6.42
C PHE A 638 -7.18 32.49 6.25
N GLY A 639 -7.69 32.86 5.08
CA GLY A 639 -8.24 34.20 4.82
C GLY A 639 -7.27 35.32 5.23
N GLU A 640 -7.74 36.26 6.05
CA GLU A 640 -6.93 37.38 6.58
C GLU A 640 -5.80 36.91 7.53
N ASN A 641 -5.86 35.69 8.05
CA ASN A 641 -4.86 35.11 8.95
C ASN A 641 -3.68 34.43 8.22
N ALA A 642 -3.68 34.38 6.89
CA ALA A 642 -2.61 33.77 6.10
C ALA A 642 -1.21 34.35 6.38
N PRO A 643 -1.01 35.67 6.59
CA PRO A 643 0.29 36.19 7.00
C PRO A 643 0.76 35.67 8.35
N ALA A 644 -0.16 35.48 9.32
CA ALA A 644 0.17 34.91 10.62
C ALA A 644 0.55 33.43 10.49
N PHE A 645 -0.13 32.66 9.62
CA PHE A 645 0.24 31.29 9.34
C PHE A 645 1.66 31.19 8.76
N ARG A 646 2.00 31.96 7.74
CA ARG A 646 3.34 31.98 7.14
C ARG A 646 4.44 32.34 8.16
N GLN A 647 4.14 33.26 9.06
CA GLN A 647 5.05 33.61 10.16
C GLN A 647 5.22 32.44 11.13
N MET A 648 4.14 31.80 11.55
CA MET A 648 4.16 30.61 12.40
C MET A 648 4.98 29.50 11.78
N GLN A 649 4.74 29.15 10.52
CA GLN A 649 5.46 28.11 9.78
C GLN A 649 6.96 28.39 9.73
N LEU A 650 7.38 29.61 9.41
CA LEU A 650 8.80 29.97 9.38
C LEU A 650 9.45 29.88 10.76
N GLU A 651 8.79 30.40 11.79
CA GLU A 651 9.30 30.34 13.18
C GLU A 651 9.40 28.88 13.66
N ASP A 652 8.43 28.04 13.30
CA ASP A 652 8.44 26.62 13.64
C ASP A 652 9.59 25.90 12.92
N ALA A 653 9.75 26.09 11.62
CA ALA A 653 10.83 25.52 10.81
C ALA A 653 12.23 25.85 11.38
N ILE A 654 12.44 27.10 11.81
CA ILE A 654 13.71 27.52 12.42
C ILE A 654 13.90 26.84 13.79
N CYS A 655 12.87 26.75 14.59
CA CYS A 655 12.94 26.21 15.98
C CYS A 655 12.93 24.67 16.02
N PHE A 656 12.50 24.01 14.95
CA PHE A 656 12.49 22.55 14.81
C PHE A 656 13.91 21.97 14.74
N ILE A 657 14.85 22.61 14.03
CA ILE A 657 16.20 22.09 13.78
C ILE A 657 16.98 21.81 15.08
N PRO A 658 17.04 22.71 16.09
CA PRO A 658 17.63 22.38 17.40
C PRO A 658 16.97 21.19 18.09
N TYR A 659 15.64 21.08 18.01
CA TYR A 659 14.92 19.96 18.61
C TYR A 659 15.24 18.62 17.95
N GLY A 660 15.22 18.59 16.62
CA GLY A 660 15.54 17.37 15.88
C GLY A 660 16.99 16.90 16.10
N CYS A 661 17.94 17.82 16.13
CA CYS A 661 19.34 17.54 16.51
C CYS A 661 19.47 17.01 17.95
N MET A 662 18.68 17.54 18.88
CA MET A 662 18.65 17.08 20.25
C MET A 662 18.17 15.63 20.36
N VAL A 663 17.10 15.29 19.63
CA VAL A 663 16.54 13.93 19.57
C VAL A 663 17.59 12.96 19.01
N ASP A 664 18.30 13.33 17.96
CA ASP A 664 19.34 12.51 17.33
C ASP A 664 20.55 12.32 18.26
N GLU A 665 21.07 13.40 18.87
CA GLU A 665 22.22 13.30 19.82
C GLU A 665 21.87 12.47 21.06
N PHE A 666 20.62 12.58 21.54
CA PHE A 666 20.16 11.72 22.63
C PHE A 666 20.25 10.24 22.25
N GLN A 667 19.75 9.87 21.10
CA GLN A 667 19.77 8.47 20.64
C GLN A 667 21.21 7.97 20.43
N GLN A 668 22.08 8.77 19.82
CA GLN A 668 23.50 8.39 19.66
C GLN A 668 24.15 8.11 21.01
N ILE A 669 23.97 8.99 22.02
CA ILE A 669 24.53 8.79 23.36
C ILE A 669 24.00 7.50 23.99
N ILE A 670 22.70 7.23 23.87
CA ILE A 670 22.11 6.03 24.47
C ILE A 670 22.65 4.75 23.82
N TYR A 671 22.84 4.72 22.51
CA TYR A 671 23.37 3.53 21.83
C TYR A 671 24.91 3.41 21.88
N GLU A 672 25.62 4.50 22.16
CA GLU A 672 27.06 4.44 22.48
C GLU A 672 27.32 3.95 23.92
N TYR A 673 26.37 4.20 24.83
CA TYR A 673 26.43 3.84 26.25
C TYR A 673 25.13 3.09 26.66
N PRO A 674 24.92 1.88 26.14
CA PRO A 674 23.66 1.15 26.34
C PRO A 674 23.38 0.75 27.80
N GLU A 675 24.41 0.80 28.68
CA GLU A 675 24.30 0.52 30.11
C GLU A 675 23.69 1.66 30.93
N LEU A 676 23.42 2.82 30.32
CA LEU A 676 22.80 3.94 31.03
C LEU A 676 21.44 3.56 31.62
N THR A 677 21.27 3.81 32.91
CA THR A 677 19.99 3.60 33.61
C THR A 677 18.94 4.60 33.14
N PRO A 678 17.64 4.33 33.33
CA PRO A 678 16.56 5.27 33.01
C PRO A 678 16.79 6.67 33.59
N LYS A 679 17.20 6.75 34.85
CA LYS A 679 17.53 8.04 35.49
C LYS A 679 18.64 8.79 34.77
N GLN A 680 19.71 8.08 34.37
CA GLN A 680 20.81 8.70 33.60
C GLN A 680 20.36 9.16 32.22
N ARG A 681 19.45 8.45 31.55
CA ARG A 681 18.85 8.88 30.29
C ARG A 681 18.04 10.17 30.46
N HIS A 682 17.26 10.30 31.52
CA HIS A 682 16.57 11.57 31.84
C HIS A 682 17.58 12.71 32.10
N GLU A 683 18.70 12.44 32.75
CA GLU A 683 19.75 13.44 32.98
C GLU A 683 20.45 13.85 31.67
N VAL A 684 20.66 12.90 30.73
CA VAL A 684 21.17 13.18 29.39
C VAL A 684 20.21 14.09 28.63
N TRP A 685 18.91 13.75 28.60
CA TRP A 685 17.89 14.56 27.94
C TRP A 685 17.84 15.99 28.50
N ARG A 686 17.77 16.11 29.81
CA ARG A 686 17.76 17.42 30.48
C ARG A 686 18.98 18.27 30.17
N ARG A 687 20.17 17.65 30.06
CA ARG A 687 21.40 18.34 29.68
C ARG A 687 21.35 18.83 28.24
N LEU A 688 20.90 17.98 27.31
CA LEU A 688 20.77 18.34 25.91
C LEU A 688 19.71 19.43 25.70
N GLU A 689 18.60 19.36 26.42
CA GLU A 689 17.55 20.38 26.36
C GLU A 689 18.07 21.80 26.69
N LYS A 690 18.94 21.90 27.68
CA LYS A 690 19.61 23.17 28.02
C LYS A 690 20.58 23.67 26.94
N GLN A 691 21.15 22.76 26.15
CA GLN A 691 22.08 23.10 25.08
C GLN A 691 21.36 23.52 23.80
N TYR A 692 20.28 22.83 23.45
CA TYR A 692 19.56 23.04 22.20
C TYR A 692 18.37 24.00 22.33
N ARG A 693 17.71 24.03 23.49
CA ARG A 693 16.53 24.87 23.74
C ARG A 693 16.66 25.70 25.02
N PRO A 694 17.73 26.52 25.15
CA PRO A 694 17.99 27.28 26.39
C PRO A 694 16.92 28.30 26.72
N TYR A 695 16.09 28.67 25.75
CA TYR A 695 14.96 29.62 25.87
C TYR A 695 13.72 29.00 26.52
N LEU A 696 13.65 27.67 26.63
CA LEU A 696 12.45 26.96 27.10
C LEU A 696 12.59 26.56 28.57
N SER A 697 11.56 26.90 29.38
CA SER A 697 11.52 26.52 30.78
C SER A 697 10.59 25.35 31.05
N MET A 698 11.08 24.42 31.85
CA MET A 698 10.27 23.29 32.36
C MET A 698 9.67 23.60 33.77
N ASP A 699 9.82 24.83 34.27
CA ASP A 699 9.37 25.18 35.63
C ASP A 699 7.87 24.89 35.83
N GLY A 700 7.55 24.23 36.93
CA GLY A 700 6.19 23.81 37.26
C GLY A 700 5.76 22.50 36.59
N MET A 701 6.69 21.78 35.93
CA MET A 701 6.48 20.47 35.33
C MET A 701 7.51 19.47 35.90
N PRO A 702 7.34 18.94 37.12
CA PRO A 702 8.38 18.22 37.85
C PRO A 702 8.95 16.98 37.14
N PHE A 703 8.16 16.30 36.32
CA PHE A 703 8.61 15.16 35.58
C PHE A 703 9.49 15.60 34.38
N PHE A 704 9.10 16.68 33.70
CA PHE A 704 9.88 17.24 32.58
C PHE A 704 11.14 17.95 33.06
N GLU A 705 11.09 18.61 34.24
CA GLU A 705 12.29 19.17 34.88
C GLU A 705 13.37 18.12 35.17
N LYS A 706 12.98 16.86 35.38
CA LYS A 706 13.89 15.72 35.52
C LYS A 706 14.37 15.15 34.19
N GLY A 707 13.78 15.60 33.04
CA GLY A 707 14.13 15.16 31.72
C GLY A 707 13.26 14.05 31.16
N GLY A 708 12.03 13.84 31.67
CA GLY A 708 11.14 12.76 31.22
C GLY A 708 10.41 13.00 29.92
N LEU A 709 10.54 14.19 29.31
CA LEU A 709 9.77 14.59 28.13
C LEU A 709 10.05 13.72 26.90
N TRP A 710 11.23 13.14 26.76
CA TRP A 710 11.61 12.28 25.62
C TRP A 710 10.72 11.05 25.45
N GLN A 711 10.11 10.57 26.53
CA GLN A 711 9.27 9.37 26.52
C GLN A 711 8.00 9.52 25.66
N ARG A 712 7.58 10.76 25.36
CA ARG A 712 6.49 11.01 24.41
C ARG A 712 6.95 10.94 22.96
N GLN A 713 8.26 10.99 22.67
CA GLN A 713 8.78 11.07 21.32
C GLN A 713 8.78 9.70 20.64
N HIS A 714 7.77 9.44 19.84
CA HIS A 714 7.50 8.19 19.18
C HIS A 714 8.74 7.63 18.45
N HIS A 715 9.41 8.45 17.66
CA HIS A 715 10.56 8.04 16.84
C HIS A 715 11.75 7.49 17.66
N ILE A 716 11.90 7.91 18.91
CA ILE A 716 12.95 7.37 19.79
C ILE A 716 12.75 5.87 20.04
N TYR A 717 11.48 5.44 20.14
CA TYR A 717 11.10 4.04 20.35
C TYR A 717 11.02 3.27 19.03
N SER A 718 10.38 3.83 18.00
CA SER A 718 9.99 3.12 16.79
C SER A 718 11.00 3.21 15.63
N MET A 719 11.60 4.39 15.41
CA MET A 719 12.47 4.66 14.27
C MET A 719 13.73 5.42 14.67
N PRO A 720 14.69 4.74 15.33
CA PRO A 720 15.89 5.41 15.83
C PRO A 720 16.70 6.04 14.68
N PHE A 721 17.20 7.24 14.96
CA PHE A 721 17.98 8.09 14.05
C PHE A 721 17.21 8.76 12.91
N TYR A 722 15.88 8.59 12.78
CA TYR A 722 15.12 9.21 11.70
C TYR A 722 15.09 10.76 11.79
N TYR A 723 15.05 11.31 13.00
CA TYR A 723 14.78 12.75 13.23
C TYR A 723 15.79 13.71 12.60
N ILE A 724 17.03 13.27 12.37
CA ILE A 724 18.04 14.12 11.76
C ILE A 724 17.78 14.36 10.27
N ASP A 725 17.10 13.43 9.60
CA ASP A 725 16.77 13.55 8.19
C ASP A 725 15.81 14.74 7.96
N TYR A 726 14.87 14.96 8.88
CA TYR A 726 14.05 16.17 8.90
C TYR A 726 14.86 17.46 9.06
N CYS A 727 15.95 17.43 9.85
CA CYS A 727 16.77 18.62 10.04
C CYS A 727 17.54 19.00 8.76
N LEU A 728 18.09 18.01 8.07
CA LEU A 728 18.79 18.23 6.80
C LEU A 728 17.80 18.73 5.73
N ALA A 729 16.66 18.09 5.63
CA ALA A 729 15.57 18.47 4.74
C ALA A 729 15.04 19.88 5.01
N GLN A 730 14.84 20.23 6.29
CA GLN A 730 14.34 21.56 6.67
C GLN A 730 15.32 22.69 6.27
N ILE A 731 16.63 22.43 6.34
CA ILE A 731 17.61 23.40 5.84
C ILE A 731 17.49 23.56 4.33
N CYS A 732 17.27 22.50 3.57
CA CYS A 732 17.03 22.57 2.13
C CYS A 732 15.73 23.32 1.82
N ALA A 733 14.65 23.04 2.55
CA ALA A 733 13.36 23.72 2.41
C ALA A 733 13.46 25.24 2.71
N LEU A 734 14.21 25.62 3.75
CA LEU A 734 14.48 27.04 4.06
C LEU A 734 15.34 27.72 2.99
N GLN A 735 16.27 27.00 2.35
CA GLN A 735 17.00 27.52 1.20
C GLN A 735 16.06 27.80 0.02
N TYR A 736 15.12 26.88 -0.28
CA TYR A 736 14.10 27.11 -1.29
C TYR A 736 13.22 28.30 -0.94
N LYS A 737 12.80 28.46 0.33
CA LYS A 737 12.05 29.62 0.79
C LYS A 737 12.79 30.92 0.52
N LEU A 738 14.08 31.01 0.81
CA LEU A 738 14.90 32.19 0.52
C LEU A 738 15.11 32.41 -1.00
N MET A 739 15.24 31.32 -1.77
CA MET A 739 15.33 31.38 -3.23
C MET A 739 14.01 31.87 -3.85
N MET A 740 12.86 31.43 -3.35
CA MET A 740 11.55 31.90 -3.80
C MET A 740 11.32 33.38 -3.59
N GLU A 741 11.81 33.93 -2.49
CA GLU A 741 11.74 35.41 -2.24
C GLU A 741 12.51 36.23 -3.25
N GLN A 742 13.57 35.67 -3.83
CA GLN A 742 14.37 36.32 -4.87
C GLN A 742 13.79 36.07 -6.26
N ASP A 743 13.42 34.82 -6.58
CA ASP A 743 12.90 34.40 -7.87
C ASP A 743 12.13 33.09 -7.71
N TYR A 744 10.81 33.16 -7.60
CA TYR A 744 9.93 32.00 -7.41
C TYR A 744 10.04 30.99 -8.56
N GLU A 745 10.09 31.49 -9.82
CA GLU A 745 10.15 30.55 -10.96
C GLU A 745 11.47 29.80 -11.04
N ARG A 746 12.57 30.45 -10.68
CA ARG A 746 13.88 29.79 -10.59
C ARG A 746 13.88 28.72 -9.50
N ALA A 747 13.33 29.04 -8.34
CA ALA A 747 13.22 28.11 -7.22
C ALA A 747 12.36 26.89 -7.63
N TRP A 748 11.22 27.12 -8.26
CA TRP A 748 10.34 26.06 -8.74
C TRP A 748 11.01 25.15 -9.77
N LYS A 749 11.72 25.71 -10.76
CA LYS A 749 12.49 24.91 -11.74
C LYS A 749 13.58 24.06 -11.10
N SER A 750 14.26 24.60 -10.09
CA SER A 750 15.25 23.88 -9.28
C SER A 750 14.60 22.71 -8.53
N TYR A 751 13.49 22.95 -7.85
CA TYR A 751 12.72 21.95 -7.13
C TYR A 751 12.19 20.84 -8.06
N LEU A 752 11.61 21.19 -9.21
CA LEU A 752 11.16 20.22 -10.22
C LEU A 752 12.31 19.36 -10.75
N LYS A 753 13.50 19.94 -10.92
CA LYS A 753 14.69 19.18 -11.29
C LYS A 753 15.04 18.16 -10.22
N LEU A 754 15.01 18.54 -8.94
CA LEU A 754 15.28 17.65 -7.81
C LEU A 754 14.26 16.49 -7.75
N CYS A 755 12.96 16.78 -7.87
CA CYS A 755 11.92 15.78 -7.91
C CYS A 755 12.11 14.76 -9.05
N ARG A 756 12.56 15.21 -10.23
CA ARG A 756 12.82 14.35 -11.40
C ARG A 756 14.10 13.53 -11.26
N MET A 757 15.08 14.00 -10.48
CA MET A 757 16.30 13.24 -10.21
C MET A 757 15.99 12.02 -9.32
N SER A 758 15.02 12.14 -8.42
CA SER A 758 14.59 11.04 -7.56
C SER A 758 15.78 10.37 -6.85
N ALA A 759 15.99 9.05 -6.97
CA ALA A 759 17.14 8.33 -6.41
C ALA A 759 18.25 8.04 -7.45
N SER A 760 18.33 8.82 -8.54
CA SER A 760 19.39 8.63 -9.55
C SER A 760 20.78 9.12 -9.10
N GLY A 761 20.86 9.93 -8.04
CA GLY A 761 22.09 10.45 -7.45
C GLY A 761 22.08 10.37 -5.92
N PHE A 762 23.24 10.58 -5.31
CA PHE A 762 23.34 10.74 -3.85
C PHE A 762 22.75 12.09 -3.43
N PHE A 763 22.15 12.15 -2.24
CA PHE A 763 21.49 13.36 -1.74
C PHE A 763 22.38 14.61 -1.84
N THR A 764 23.59 14.55 -1.31
CA THR A 764 24.54 15.69 -1.32
C THR A 764 24.88 16.17 -2.73
N ASP A 765 25.04 15.25 -3.69
CA ASP A 765 25.31 15.59 -5.09
C ASP A 765 24.08 16.24 -5.74
N MET A 766 22.90 15.66 -5.52
CA MET A 766 21.64 16.12 -6.11
C MET A 766 21.27 17.54 -5.68
N ILE A 767 21.39 17.85 -4.37
CA ILE A 767 21.07 19.19 -3.87
C ILE A 767 22.03 20.26 -4.44
N GLN A 768 23.31 19.92 -4.58
CA GLN A 768 24.29 20.82 -5.22
C GLN A 768 23.99 21.01 -6.71
N ASP A 769 23.60 19.95 -7.41
CA ASP A 769 23.22 19.98 -8.84
C ASP A 769 22.01 20.87 -9.13
N VAL A 770 21.12 21.05 -8.16
CA VAL A 770 19.96 21.95 -8.27
C VAL A 770 20.25 23.35 -7.73
N GLY A 771 21.46 23.60 -7.25
CA GLY A 771 21.93 24.91 -6.81
C GLY A 771 21.64 25.25 -5.36
N LEU A 772 21.35 24.25 -4.52
CA LEU A 772 21.31 24.37 -3.07
C LEU A 772 22.72 24.15 -2.48
N MET A 773 22.94 24.69 -1.30
CA MET A 773 24.13 24.40 -0.51
C MET A 773 23.94 23.09 0.26
N ASP A 774 25.03 22.33 0.42
CA ASP A 774 25.00 21.11 1.20
C ASP A 774 24.80 21.45 2.70
N PRO A 775 23.75 20.94 3.35
CA PRO A 775 23.51 21.19 4.77
C PRO A 775 24.59 20.60 5.68
N LEU A 776 25.39 19.64 5.18
CA LEU A 776 26.53 19.04 5.90
C LEU A 776 27.83 19.88 5.80
N GLU A 777 27.73 21.11 5.28
CA GLU A 777 28.84 22.05 5.23
C GLU A 777 28.62 23.22 6.20
N GLU A 778 29.65 23.58 6.96
CA GLU A 778 29.60 24.69 7.92
C GLU A 778 29.17 26.01 7.27
N SER A 779 29.65 26.24 6.05
CA SER A 779 29.34 27.43 5.26
C SER A 779 27.86 27.59 4.96
N CYS A 780 27.14 26.47 4.74
CA CYS A 780 25.70 26.45 4.56
C CYS A 780 25.01 26.97 5.82
N ILE A 781 25.33 26.40 6.99
CA ILE A 781 24.70 26.77 8.26
C ILE A 781 24.93 28.26 8.58
N GLN A 782 26.16 28.74 8.42
CA GLN A 782 26.50 30.16 8.67
C GLN A 782 25.73 31.11 7.75
N GLN A 783 25.64 30.78 6.43
CA GLN A 783 24.94 31.64 5.47
C GLN A 783 23.42 31.60 5.73
N MET A 784 22.84 30.44 6.03
CA MET A 784 21.43 30.34 6.36
C MET A 784 21.08 31.16 7.60
N VAL A 785 21.86 31.06 8.66
CA VAL A 785 21.69 31.88 9.89
C VAL A 785 21.76 33.35 9.56
N GLN A 786 22.76 33.79 8.79
CA GLN A 786 22.88 35.18 8.40
C GLN A 786 21.66 35.71 7.63
N GLN A 787 21.15 34.95 6.69
CA GLN A 787 20.00 35.36 5.86
C GLN A 787 18.68 35.37 6.66
N LEU A 788 18.49 34.41 7.56
CA LEU A 788 17.28 34.29 8.38
C LEU A 788 17.26 35.25 9.57
N SER A 789 18.40 35.72 10.07
CA SER A 789 18.48 36.73 11.17
C SER A 789 17.86 38.05 10.79
N GLY A 790 17.69 38.34 9.51
CA GLY A 790 17.05 39.56 9.01
C GLY A 790 15.53 39.50 8.85
N GLN A 791 14.95 38.31 9.05
CA GLN A 791 13.51 38.02 8.89
C GLN A 791 12.84 37.83 10.25
#